data_f3e62c28aede323b48b2f5a9212624bc
#
_entry.id   f3e62c28aede323b48b2f5a9212624bc
#
_cell.length_a   1.000
_cell.length_b   1.000
_cell.length_c   1.000
_cell.angle_alpha   90.00
_cell.angle_beta   90.00
_cell.angle_gamma   90.00
#
_symmetry.space_group_name_H-M   'P 1'
#
loop_
_entity.id
_entity.type
_entity.pdbx_description
1 polymer ?
#
loop_
_entity_poly.entity_id
_entity_poly.type
_entity_poly.pdbx_seq_one_letter_code
_entity_poly.pdbx_strand_id
1 'polypeptide(L)'
;MAATITAHIPRVHLAEHPRPPDSTRLPPRPRRPRSAARVTCKKSAADQSEAAAAFEAKKSVHVDYDEGRHEVWTRVSGLRKKDIPMRYRIRVKGDRFQKDWTVSVVVEKVMEIKHWEDVHGVLNRWVGRFARKNFPLLIKEITKTGSIGHSNEVFKWMKNQKNYCARKDIYNMMIRLHARHNLTDQARGLFFEMQKWRCKPDAETYNALINVHGRAGQWRWAMNIMEDMLREAIPPSRSTYNNLINACGSSGNWREALKVCQKMTENGVGPDLVTHNIILSAYKSGSQYSKALSYFELMKGTKIRPDTTTLNIVLYCLVKLEEYGEATNIFNSMKEKRAECRPDIVTFTTIIHMYSVCGQIENCRAVFNTMLAEGVKPNIVSYNALIGAYASHGMSNEALSVFNEIKRSGLRPDVVSYTSLLNAYGRAQQPKKARDVFKMMKRNKCKPNIVSYNALIDAYGSNGLIVEAVEVLREMEQQGIRPNIVSICTLLAACGRCREKVNIDTVLMAAQMRQIEFNTAAYNSAIGSYMNVGEFERATKMYRSMRARKVRPDCITYTVLISGCYKMSKYSEALEFFHEMINLNVPLTKEVYSAVICTYSRQGQLTEAETMFSKMKLAGCSPDVVTYTAMIHAYNAAENWEKAYLLFQEMEMSKVNLDPIACSALMRSFNKGGQPSKVLILGEYMKEKNLPFNDAILFEMLSACSILRDWRTAITMAGLIEPSLSTASVGLLNQLLHFLGKSGKTEAMMKLFYKLLASGAEVNFSTYITVLKNLLAAGNWRKYIEVLEWMKDAGVQPSSRMYYDIFSFAQRSAGAEHAASIYHRVGLLKEKSADLALVDDHSIQPLASSYKANEVLMTTLSHPKDQACR
;
A
#
# COMPACT_ATOMS: atom_id res chain seq x y z
N MET A 1 -22.85 -13.94 -46.55
CA MET A 1 -23.65 -14.96 -45.86
C MET A 1 -23.81 -14.55 -44.42
N ALA A 2 -24.97 -14.03 -44.07
CA ALA A 2 -25.35 -13.60 -42.74
C ALA A 2 -25.78 -14.83 -41.94
N ALA A 3 -25.14 -15.09 -40.83
CA ALA A 3 -25.55 -16.09 -39.85
C ALA A 3 -25.86 -15.39 -38.54
N THR A 4 -27.12 -15.31 -38.25
CA THR A 4 -27.78 -14.92 -37.00
C THR A 4 -27.37 -15.89 -35.90
N ILE A 5 -26.65 -15.42 -34.88
CA ILE A 5 -26.40 -16.18 -33.65
C ILE A 5 -27.31 -15.58 -32.58
N THR A 6 -28.45 -16.25 -32.38
CA THR A 6 -29.31 -16.09 -31.19
C THR A 6 -28.67 -16.85 -30.04
N ALA A 7 -28.13 -16.14 -29.08
CA ALA A 7 -27.62 -16.72 -27.86
C ALA A 7 -28.76 -17.00 -26.88
N HIS A 8 -29.02 -18.28 -26.62
CA HIS A 8 -29.88 -18.79 -25.56
C HIS A 8 -29.28 -18.42 -24.17
N ILE A 9 -30.05 -17.66 -23.42
CA ILE A 9 -29.84 -17.47 -21.99
C ILE A 9 -30.59 -18.57 -21.25
N PRO A 10 -29.96 -19.40 -20.42
CA PRO A 10 -30.70 -20.39 -19.64
C PRO A 10 -31.51 -19.68 -18.55
N ARG A 11 -32.80 -19.93 -18.52
CA ARG A 11 -33.73 -19.58 -17.44
C ARG A 11 -33.34 -20.36 -16.20
N VAL A 12 -32.90 -19.66 -15.16
CA VAL A 12 -32.75 -20.21 -13.81
C VAL A 12 -34.14 -20.15 -13.16
N HIS A 13 -34.70 -21.32 -12.81
CA HIS A 13 -35.89 -21.46 -12.01
C HIS A 13 -35.71 -20.77 -10.64
N LEU A 14 -36.57 -19.78 -10.37
CA LEU A 14 -36.75 -19.22 -9.04
C LEU A 14 -37.54 -20.22 -8.21
N ALA A 15 -36.91 -20.80 -7.20
CA ALA A 15 -37.59 -21.52 -6.14
C ALA A 15 -38.36 -20.51 -5.26
N GLU A 16 -39.61 -20.80 -5.04
CA GLU A 16 -40.52 -20.04 -4.20
C GLU A 16 -40.04 -20.08 -2.74
N HIS A 17 -39.86 -18.91 -2.14
CA HIS A 17 -39.70 -18.78 -0.68
C HIS A 17 -41.09 -18.66 -0.02
N PRO A 18 -41.32 -19.36 1.10
CA PRO A 18 -42.57 -19.29 1.83
C PRO A 18 -42.75 -17.93 2.51
N ARG A 19 -43.98 -17.43 2.49
CA ARG A 19 -44.44 -16.22 3.20
C ARG A 19 -44.27 -16.36 4.70
N PRO A 20 -43.83 -15.33 5.42
CA PRO A 20 -43.89 -15.32 6.90
C PRO A 20 -45.32 -15.04 7.36
N PRO A 21 -45.75 -15.56 8.53
CA PRO A 21 -47.09 -15.42 9.07
C PRO A 21 -47.35 -14.00 9.62
N ASP A 22 -48.56 -13.54 9.41
CA ASP A 22 -49.17 -12.37 10.01
C ASP A 22 -49.08 -12.42 11.53
N SER A 23 -48.48 -11.40 12.16
CA SER A 23 -48.77 -11.08 13.55
C SER A 23 -48.93 -9.57 13.71
N THR A 24 -50.19 -9.19 13.67
CA THR A 24 -50.74 -7.97 14.25
C THR A 24 -50.48 -7.93 15.73
N ARG A 25 -49.81 -6.90 16.23
CA ARG A 25 -50.09 -6.14 17.45
C ARG A 25 -48.89 -5.25 17.81
N LEU A 26 -49.05 -3.95 17.57
CA LEU A 26 -48.22 -2.90 18.13
C LEU A 26 -48.55 -2.70 19.61
N PRO A 27 -47.54 -2.54 20.49
CA PRO A 27 -47.79 -2.12 21.89
C PRO A 27 -48.10 -0.61 21.97
N PRO A 28 -48.90 -0.18 22.95
CA PRO A 28 -49.38 1.18 23.04
C PRO A 28 -48.31 2.17 23.53
N ARG A 29 -48.31 3.35 22.97
CA ARG A 29 -47.46 4.50 23.37
C ARG A 29 -47.73 4.88 24.86
N PRO A 30 -46.67 5.19 25.63
CA PRO A 30 -46.88 5.71 26.99
C PRO A 30 -47.45 7.14 26.96
N ARG A 31 -48.50 7.38 27.75
CA ARG A 31 -49.15 8.67 27.96
C ARG A 31 -48.20 9.61 28.72
N ARG A 32 -48.09 10.84 28.25
CA ARG A 32 -47.48 11.96 28.99
C ARG A 32 -48.31 12.27 30.23
N PRO A 33 -47.70 12.51 31.40
CA PRO A 33 -48.40 13.06 32.53
C PRO A 33 -48.63 14.58 32.33
N ARG A 34 -49.88 15.01 32.50
CA ARG A 34 -50.24 16.40 32.73
C ARG A 34 -49.98 16.71 34.20
N SER A 35 -49.08 17.66 34.47
CA SER A 35 -49.22 18.43 35.72
C SER A 35 -48.77 19.86 35.42
N ALA A 36 -49.73 20.72 35.47
CA ALA A 36 -49.55 22.17 35.49
C ALA A 36 -49.07 22.62 36.88
N ALA A 37 -47.87 23.16 36.95
CA ALA A 37 -47.51 24.00 38.07
C ALA A 37 -47.27 25.43 37.53
N ARG A 38 -48.19 26.32 37.81
CA ARG A 38 -48.04 27.77 37.62
C ARG A 38 -47.01 28.28 38.65
N VAL A 39 -45.84 28.62 38.19
CA VAL A 39 -44.88 29.43 38.95
C VAL A 39 -44.93 30.82 38.37
N THR A 40 -45.50 31.73 39.14
CA THR A 40 -45.43 33.18 38.87
C THR A 40 -44.07 33.67 39.36
N CYS A 41 -43.15 33.95 38.45
CA CYS A 41 -41.91 34.64 38.74
C CYS A 41 -42.03 36.10 38.24
N LYS A 42 -41.91 37.05 39.15
CA LYS A 42 -41.73 38.46 38.83
C LYS A 42 -40.36 38.65 38.20
N LYS A 43 -40.34 39.00 36.91
CA LYS A 43 -39.08 39.29 36.18
C LYS A 43 -38.61 40.70 36.51
N SER A 44 -37.33 40.82 36.88
CA SER A 44 -36.63 42.06 37.11
C SER A 44 -36.37 42.85 35.83
N ALA A 45 -36.16 44.18 35.90
CA ALA A 45 -35.94 45.06 34.75
C ALA A 45 -34.70 44.70 33.87
N ALA A 46 -33.76 43.89 34.41
CA ALA A 46 -32.58 43.37 33.66
C ALA A 46 -32.96 42.31 32.65
N ASP A 47 -33.91 41.42 32.97
CA ASP A 47 -34.39 40.36 32.08
C ASP A 47 -35.12 40.89 30.81
N GLN A 48 -35.61 42.14 30.87
CA GLN A 48 -36.25 42.74 29.69
C GLN A 48 -35.25 43.25 28.64
N SER A 49 -34.02 43.61 29.03
CA SER A 49 -32.98 44.06 28.08
C SER A 49 -32.33 42.87 27.35
N GLU A 50 -32.11 41.73 28.01
CA GLU A 50 -31.60 40.53 27.37
C GLU A 50 -32.64 39.85 26.46
N ALA A 51 -33.92 39.91 26.85
CA ALA A 51 -35.00 39.42 26.00
C ALA A 51 -35.17 40.27 24.72
N ALA A 52 -34.86 41.59 24.78
CA ALA A 52 -34.87 42.45 23.61
C ALA A 52 -33.67 42.20 22.69
N ALA A 53 -32.49 41.96 23.23
CA ALA A 53 -31.27 41.59 22.45
C ALA A 53 -31.39 40.21 21.80
N ALA A 54 -31.93 39.19 22.50
CA ALA A 54 -32.22 37.88 21.95
C ALA A 54 -33.34 37.88 20.89
N PHE A 55 -34.22 38.86 20.93
CA PHE A 55 -35.30 39.09 19.97
C PHE A 55 -34.78 39.73 18.67
N GLU A 56 -33.75 40.58 18.75
CA GLU A 56 -33.09 41.17 17.57
C GLU A 56 -32.29 40.14 16.76
N ALA A 57 -31.74 39.13 17.38
CA ALA A 57 -30.92 38.10 16.70
C ALA A 57 -31.73 37.04 15.90
N LYS A 58 -33.06 37.02 16.03
CA LYS A 58 -33.88 35.93 15.47
C LYS A 58 -34.86 36.35 14.37
N LYS A 59 -34.86 37.57 13.90
CA LYS A 59 -35.90 38.08 12.96
C LYS A 59 -35.33 38.44 11.58
N SER A 60 -35.92 37.85 10.54
CA SER A 60 -35.78 38.32 9.17
C SER A 60 -36.48 39.68 9.01
N VAL A 61 -35.72 40.71 8.68
CA VAL A 61 -36.20 42.05 8.48
C VAL A 61 -36.83 42.19 7.09
N HIS A 62 -38.14 42.35 7.00
CA HIS A 62 -38.83 42.76 5.79
C HIS A 62 -38.74 44.28 5.62
N VAL A 63 -38.20 44.72 4.47
CA VAL A 63 -38.09 46.13 4.15
C VAL A 63 -39.21 46.49 3.17
N ASP A 64 -40.23 47.20 3.63
CA ASP A 64 -41.28 47.77 2.78
C ASP A 64 -40.89 49.21 2.35
N TYR A 65 -40.88 49.44 1.04
CA TYR A 65 -40.61 50.75 0.45
C TYR A 65 -41.94 51.50 0.16
N ASP A 66 -42.13 52.70 0.72
CA ASP A 66 -43.29 53.51 0.47
C ASP A 66 -42.97 54.61 -0.59
N GLU A 67 -43.64 54.57 -1.76
CA GLU A 67 -43.42 55.49 -2.84
C GLU A 67 -43.92 56.88 -2.42
N GLY A 68 -42.99 57.76 -2.12
CA GLY A 68 -43.30 59.18 -1.74
C GLY A 68 -42.73 59.64 -0.42
N ARG A 69 -42.25 58.76 0.41
CA ARG A 69 -41.56 59.10 1.64
C ARG A 69 -40.32 58.29 1.77
N HIS A 70 -39.16 58.88 1.81
CA HIS A 70 -37.83 58.19 1.95
C HIS A 70 -37.66 57.47 3.30
N GLU A 71 -38.69 56.74 3.76
CA GLU A 71 -38.66 55.97 5.01
C GLU A 71 -38.67 54.47 4.70
N VAL A 72 -37.64 53.74 5.15
CA VAL A 72 -37.55 52.28 5.07
C VAL A 72 -38.13 51.68 6.35
N TRP A 73 -39.23 50.92 6.20
CA TRP A 73 -39.87 50.23 7.32
C TRP A 73 -39.47 48.78 7.38
N THR A 74 -38.98 48.33 8.52
CA THR A 74 -38.71 46.90 8.75
C THR A 74 -39.96 46.23 9.31
N ARG A 75 -40.55 45.30 8.53
CA ARG A 75 -41.71 44.52 8.96
C ARG A 75 -41.23 43.22 9.62
N VAL A 76 -41.49 43.08 10.90
CA VAL A 76 -41.25 41.85 11.63
C VAL A 76 -42.50 40.98 11.49
N SER A 77 -42.38 39.78 10.86
CA SER A 77 -43.51 38.89 10.68
C SER A 77 -44.16 38.53 12.02
N GLY A 78 -45.47 38.81 12.14
CA GLY A 78 -46.29 38.47 13.30
C GLY A 78 -46.62 39.63 14.26
N LEU A 79 -46.13 40.86 14.05
CA LEU A 79 -46.50 42.04 14.85
C LEU A 79 -47.35 43.02 14.05
N ARG A 80 -48.36 43.58 14.69
CA ARG A 80 -49.17 44.62 14.07
C ARG A 80 -48.39 45.95 14.01
N LYS A 81 -48.68 46.78 13.00
CA LYS A 81 -47.97 48.08 12.75
C LYS A 81 -47.85 49.00 13.98
N LYS A 82 -48.74 48.81 14.97
CA LYS A 82 -48.78 49.62 16.26
C LYS A 82 -47.70 49.11 17.27
N ASP A 83 -47.24 47.89 17.12
CA ASP A 83 -46.36 47.25 18.13
C ASP A 83 -44.86 47.42 17.84
N ILE A 84 -44.50 48.17 16.79
CA ILE A 84 -43.10 48.39 16.40
C ILE A 84 -42.57 49.64 17.06
N PRO A 85 -41.60 49.57 17.97
CA PRO A 85 -41.03 50.78 18.61
C PRO A 85 -40.44 51.75 17.58
N MET A 86 -40.64 53.08 17.83
CA MET A 86 -40.19 54.14 16.91
C MET A 86 -38.71 54.14 16.58
N ARG A 87 -37.88 53.56 17.43
CA ARG A 87 -36.40 53.36 17.21
C ARG A 87 -35.99 52.40 16.04
N TYR A 88 -36.93 51.61 15.53
CA TYR A 88 -36.70 50.75 14.36
C TYR A 88 -37.08 51.43 13.03
N ARG A 89 -37.45 52.72 13.06
CA ARG A 89 -37.65 53.52 11.85
C ARG A 89 -36.28 54.00 11.35
N ILE A 90 -35.70 53.36 10.36
CA ILE A 90 -34.44 53.82 9.75
C ILE A 90 -34.76 54.90 8.72
N ARG A 91 -34.48 56.16 9.05
CA ARG A 91 -34.43 57.25 8.07
C ARG A 91 -33.15 57.18 7.29
N VAL A 92 -33.20 56.70 6.02
CA VAL A 92 -32.08 56.83 5.13
C VAL A 92 -31.99 58.29 4.65
N LYS A 93 -31.08 59.06 5.27
CA LYS A 93 -30.70 60.37 4.74
C LYS A 93 -30.13 60.15 3.34
N GLY A 94 -30.72 60.79 2.36
CA GLY A 94 -30.38 60.68 0.96
C GLY A 94 -28.90 61.04 0.70
N ASP A 95 -28.07 60.05 0.45
CA ASP A 95 -26.82 60.25 -0.27
C ASP A 95 -27.13 60.55 -1.73
N ARG A 96 -26.52 61.65 -2.25
CA ARG A 96 -26.66 62.07 -3.64
C ARG A 96 -26.59 60.85 -4.58
N PHE A 97 -27.62 60.64 -5.38
CA PHE A 97 -27.75 59.58 -6.36
C PHE A 97 -26.49 59.49 -7.20
N GLN A 98 -25.64 58.45 -6.99
CA GLN A 98 -24.67 58.02 -7.97
C GLN A 98 -25.46 57.52 -9.20
N LYS A 99 -25.37 58.21 -10.31
CA LYS A 99 -26.11 57.91 -11.55
C LYS A 99 -25.71 56.60 -12.17
N ASP A 100 -24.53 56.05 -11.84
CA ASP A 100 -23.90 54.94 -12.52
C ASP A 100 -23.71 53.72 -11.62
N TRP A 101 -24.79 53.14 -11.11
CA TRP A 101 -24.70 51.82 -10.49
C TRP A 101 -24.97 50.72 -11.50
N THR A 102 -24.10 49.72 -11.50
CA THR A 102 -24.26 48.49 -12.26
C THR A 102 -24.34 47.29 -11.31
N VAL A 103 -24.92 46.18 -11.76
CA VAL A 103 -24.95 44.92 -10.97
C VAL A 103 -23.53 44.52 -10.58
N SER A 104 -22.54 44.75 -11.45
CA SER A 104 -21.12 44.46 -11.17
C SER A 104 -20.57 45.21 -9.96
N VAL A 105 -20.88 46.52 -9.82
CA VAL A 105 -20.44 47.34 -8.66
C VAL A 105 -21.07 46.83 -7.36
N VAL A 106 -22.33 46.42 -7.40
CA VAL A 106 -22.99 45.82 -6.22
C VAL A 106 -22.34 44.52 -5.84
N VAL A 107 -22.02 43.66 -6.82
CA VAL A 107 -21.33 42.37 -6.58
C VAL A 107 -19.96 42.60 -5.99
N GLU A 108 -19.19 43.56 -6.52
CA GLU A 108 -17.88 43.90 -5.99
C GLU A 108 -17.95 44.34 -4.53
N LYS A 109 -18.85 45.24 -4.18
CA LYS A 109 -19.05 45.69 -2.80
C LYS A 109 -19.56 44.60 -1.86
N VAL A 110 -20.37 43.68 -2.33
CA VAL A 110 -20.78 42.48 -1.56
C VAL A 110 -19.63 41.55 -1.32
N MET A 111 -18.72 41.41 -2.29
CA MET A 111 -17.55 40.50 -2.18
C MET A 111 -16.39 41.09 -1.35
N GLU A 112 -16.34 42.42 -1.16
CA GLU A 112 -15.39 43.08 -0.25
C GLU A 112 -15.69 42.76 1.24
N ILE A 113 -16.91 42.29 1.55
CA ILE A 113 -17.33 41.98 2.92
C ILE A 113 -16.72 40.61 3.31
N LYS A 114 -15.96 40.61 4.40
CA LYS A 114 -15.38 39.35 4.92
C LYS A 114 -16.42 38.48 5.63
N HIS A 115 -17.38 39.08 6.32
CA HIS A 115 -18.48 38.43 7.03
C HIS A 115 -19.78 38.53 6.24
N TRP A 116 -20.25 37.39 5.72
CA TRP A 116 -21.47 37.31 4.90
C TRP A 116 -22.74 37.75 5.63
N GLU A 117 -22.72 37.87 6.96
CA GLU A 117 -23.83 38.36 7.80
C GLU A 117 -24.12 39.85 7.56
N ASP A 118 -23.14 40.65 7.14
CA ASP A 118 -23.25 42.09 6.89
C ASP A 118 -23.80 42.43 5.49
N VAL A 119 -24.05 41.45 4.67
CA VAL A 119 -24.49 41.63 3.25
C VAL A 119 -25.78 42.39 3.14
N HIS A 120 -26.73 42.17 4.05
CA HIS A 120 -28.00 42.88 4.08
C HIS A 120 -27.83 44.40 4.30
N GLY A 121 -26.92 44.81 5.18
CA GLY A 121 -26.61 46.20 5.44
C GLY A 121 -26.13 46.99 4.21
N VAL A 122 -25.27 46.29 3.41
CA VAL A 122 -24.76 46.88 2.16
C VAL A 122 -25.84 46.92 1.08
N LEU A 123 -26.60 45.85 0.91
CA LEU A 123 -27.63 45.74 -0.12
C LEU A 123 -28.82 46.71 0.15
N ASN A 124 -29.12 47.04 1.38
CA ASN A 124 -30.18 48.00 1.74
C ASN A 124 -29.95 49.40 1.15
N ARG A 125 -28.70 49.75 0.79
CA ARG A 125 -28.39 51.03 0.09
C ARG A 125 -29.01 51.11 -1.29
N TRP A 126 -29.38 49.99 -1.90
CA TRP A 126 -29.96 49.91 -3.24
C TRP A 126 -31.38 49.39 -3.26
N VAL A 127 -32.09 49.40 -2.11
CA VAL A 127 -33.51 49.05 -2.05
C VAL A 127 -34.31 49.93 -2.99
N GLY A 128 -35.22 49.34 -3.75
CA GLY A 128 -36.05 50.03 -4.73
C GLY A 128 -35.39 50.32 -6.09
N ARG A 129 -34.05 50.19 -6.20
CA ARG A 129 -33.34 50.43 -7.48
C ARG A 129 -33.27 49.18 -8.41
N PHE A 130 -33.53 47.99 -7.84
CA PHE A 130 -33.48 46.74 -8.62
C PHE A 130 -34.79 46.56 -9.40
N ALA A 131 -34.69 46.55 -10.73
CA ALA A 131 -35.74 46.04 -11.59
C ALA A 131 -35.80 44.52 -11.59
N ARG A 132 -36.96 43.93 -11.87
CA ARG A 132 -37.15 42.44 -11.93
C ARG A 132 -36.12 41.73 -12.79
N LYS A 133 -35.63 42.35 -13.90
CA LYS A 133 -34.61 41.84 -14.79
C LYS A 133 -33.19 41.78 -14.17
N ASN A 134 -32.92 42.55 -13.13
CA ASN A 134 -31.59 42.63 -12.50
C ASN A 134 -31.34 41.51 -11.49
N PHE A 135 -32.37 40.92 -10.90
CA PHE A 135 -32.22 39.87 -9.90
C PHE A 135 -31.54 38.61 -10.44
N PRO A 136 -31.90 38.06 -11.61
CA PRO A 136 -31.18 36.92 -12.20
C PRO A 136 -29.73 37.25 -12.52
N LEU A 137 -29.41 38.48 -12.93
CA LEU A 137 -28.05 38.93 -13.21
C LEU A 137 -27.22 39.00 -11.93
N LEU A 138 -27.80 39.55 -10.86
CA LEU A 138 -27.14 39.63 -9.55
C LEU A 138 -26.77 38.24 -9.02
N ILE A 139 -27.71 37.30 -9.01
CA ILE A 139 -27.46 35.92 -8.61
C ILE A 139 -26.44 35.24 -9.51
N LYS A 140 -26.53 35.43 -10.85
CA LYS A 140 -25.61 34.88 -11.79
C LYS A 140 -24.15 35.30 -11.51
N GLU A 141 -23.93 36.61 -11.27
CA GLU A 141 -22.58 37.12 -11.00
C GLU A 141 -22.07 36.66 -9.64
N ILE A 142 -22.88 36.69 -8.58
CA ILE A 142 -22.47 36.22 -7.25
C ILE A 142 -22.22 34.72 -7.22
N THR A 143 -23.04 33.92 -7.89
CA THR A 143 -22.81 32.46 -7.95
C THR A 143 -21.57 32.06 -8.76
N LYS A 144 -21.08 32.95 -9.65
CA LYS A 144 -19.75 32.73 -10.33
C LYS A 144 -18.60 32.80 -9.34
N THR A 145 -18.66 33.64 -8.31
CA THR A 145 -17.61 33.78 -7.30
C THR A 145 -17.45 32.54 -6.41
N GLY A 146 -18.47 31.66 -6.37
CA GLY A 146 -18.47 30.42 -5.61
C GLY A 146 -18.72 30.54 -4.10
N SER A 147 -18.93 31.78 -3.57
CA SER A 147 -19.22 31.99 -2.16
C SER A 147 -20.69 31.69 -1.85
N ILE A 148 -20.92 30.58 -1.14
CA ILE A 148 -22.26 30.11 -0.80
C ILE A 148 -22.94 30.98 0.27
N GLY A 149 -22.17 31.46 1.26
CA GLY A 149 -22.70 32.34 2.33
C GLY A 149 -23.25 33.63 1.76
N HIS A 150 -22.45 34.36 0.98
CA HIS A 150 -22.87 35.59 0.31
C HIS A 150 -24.06 35.34 -0.63
N SER A 151 -24.05 34.26 -1.42
CA SER A 151 -25.15 33.94 -2.33
C SER A 151 -26.47 33.66 -1.60
N ASN A 152 -26.42 32.95 -0.46
CA ASN A 152 -27.59 32.64 0.34
C ASN A 152 -28.18 33.91 0.97
N GLU A 153 -27.34 34.78 1.52
CA GLU A 153 -27.80 36.03 2.12
C GLU A 153 -28.36 37.02 1.08
N VAL A 154 -27.70 37.14 -0.07
CA VAL A 154 -28.24 37.94 -1.18
C VAL A 154 -29.57 37.37 -1.66
N PHE A 155 -29.73 36.05 -1.77
CA PHE A 155 -30.98 35.41 -2.16
C PHE A 155 -32.08 35.62 -1.12
N LYS A 156 -31.77 35.54 0.17
CA LYS A 156 -32.71 35.90 1.27
C LYS A 156 -33.14 37.35 1.18
N TRP A 157 -32.19 38.27 0.99
CA TRP A 157 -32.47 39.69 0.82
C TRP A 157 -33.37 39.94 -0.40
N MET A 158 -33.11 39.32 -1.53
CA MET A 158 -33.92 39.46 -2.75
C MET A 158 -35.37 39.01 -2.54
N LYS A 159 -35.58 37.88 -1.84
CA LYS A 159 -36.94 37.37 -1.53
C LYS A 159 -37.78 38.38 -0.71
N ASN A 160 -37.13 39.24 0.05
CA ASN A 160 -37.76 40.25 0.88
C ASN A 160 -38.12 41.53 0.12
N GLN A 161 -37.78 41.64 -1.16
CA GLN A 161 -38.09 42.84 -1.97
C GLN A 161 -39.50 42.77 -2.56
N LYS A 162 -40.25 43.92 -2.55
CA LYS A 162 -41.60 44.01 -3.16
C LYS A 162 -41.62 43.59 -4.65
N ASN A 163 -40.53 43.89 -5.38
CA ASN A 163 -40.43 43.62 -6.82
C ASN A 163 -39.91 42.24 -7.13
N TYR A 164 -39.67 41.38 -6.11
CA TYR A 164 -39.22 40.02 -6.32
C TYR A 164 -40.37 39.18 -6.90
N CYS A 165 -40.03 38.40 -7.93
CA CYS A 165 -40.89 37.38 -8.49
C CYS A 165 -40.07 36.11 -8.57
N ALA A 166 -40.59 35.01 -8.03
CA ALA A 166 -39.94 33.72 -8.09
C ALA A 166 -39.77 33.30 -9.55
N ARG A 167 -38.52 33.06 -9.95
CA ARG A 167 -38.15 32.64 -11.32
C ARG A 167 -37.33 31.38 -11.26
N LYS A 168 -37.67 30.45 -12.16
CA LYS A 168 -36.97 29.14 -12.28
C LYS A 168 -35.46 29.33 -12.47
N ASP A 169 -34.99 30.30 -13.27
CA ASP A 169 -33.58 30.56 -13.55
C ASP A 169 -32.80 30.83 -12.24
N ILE A 170 -33.37 31.59 -11.31
CA ILE A 170 -32.76 31.94 -10.05
C ILE A 170 -32.62 30.69 -9.16
N TYR A 171 -33.71 29.92 -9.03
CA TYR A 171 -33.70 28.68 -8.24
C TYR A 171 -32.73 27.65 -8.84
N ASN A 172 -32.69 27.48 -10.16
CA ASN A 172 -31.76 26.59 -10.84
C ASN A 172 -30.31 26.98 -10.59
N MET A 173 -29.99 28.29 -10.60
CA MET A 173 -28.62 28.75 -10.26
C MET A 173 -28.27 28.47 -8.81
N MET A 174 -29.18 28.72 -7.87
CA MET A 174 -28.96 28.43 -6.46
C MET A 174 -28.84 26.93 -6.18
N ILE A 175 -29.70 26.09 -6.74
CA ILE A 175 -29.59 24.62 -6.63
C ILE A 175 -28.25 24.13 -7.17
N ARG A 176 -27.81 24.63 -8.33
CA ARG A 176 -26.48 24.32 -8.90
C ARG A 176 -25.32 24.77 -8.01
N LEU A 177 -25.44 25.92 -7.35
CA LEU A 177 -24.44 26.37 -6.40
C LEU A 177 -24.34 25.41 -5.20
N HIS A 178 -25.49 25.03 -4.62
CA HIS A 178 -25.53 24.05 -3.53
C HIS A 178 -25.01 22.68 -3.97
N ALA A 179 -25.22 22.30 -5.25
CA ALA A 179 -24.64 21.10 -5.84
C ALA A 179 -23.11 21.09 -5.81
N ARG A 180 -22.47 22.23 -6.11
CA ARG A 180 -21.00 22.35 -6.07
C ARG A 180 -20.43 22.15 -4.67
N HIS A 181 -21.22 22.45 -3.63
CA HIS A 181 -20.83 22.33 -2.23
C HIS A 181 -21.40 21.10 -1.52
N ASN A 182 -22.04 20.18 -2.26
CA ASN A 182 -22.63 18.93 -1.76
C ASN A 182 -23.69 19.13 -0.65
N LEU A 183 -24.41 20.25 -0.66
CA LEU A 183 -25.45 20.60 0.32
C LEU A 183 -26.83 20.12 -0.14
N THR A 184 -27.10 18.81 0.00
CA THR A 184 -28.30 18.14 -0.50
C THR A 184 -29.60 18.65 0.12
N ASP A 185 -29.60 18.83 1.45
CA ASP A 185 -30.81 19.24 2.18
C ASP A 185 -31.22 20.66 1.84
N GLN A 186 -30.26 21.57 1.68
CA GLN A 186 -30.52 22.95 1.27
C GLN A 186 -31.02 23.03 -0.17
N ALA A 187 -30.43 22.23 -1.09
CA ALA A 187 -30.91 22.15 -2.46
C ALA A 187 -32.35 21.65 -2.56
N ARG A 188 -32.67 20.62 -1.77
CA ARG A 188 -34.03 20.08 -1.66
C ARG A 188 -35.01 21.11 -1.04
N GLY A 189 -34.58 21.84 -0.02
CA GLY A 189 -35.34 22.92 0.56
C GLY A 189 -35.70 24.02 -0.46
N LEU A 190 -34.74 24.39 -1.33
CA LEU A 190 -34.98 25.35 -2.41
C LEU A 190 -35.97 24.80 -3.47
N PHE A 191 -35.96 23.50 -3.74
CA PHE A 191 -36.92 22.87 -4.65
C PHE A 191 -38.36 22.94 -4.08
N PHE A 192 -38.57 22.56 -2.82
CA PHE A 192 -39.86 22.68 -2.16
C PHE A 192 -40.31 24.15 -2.03
N GLU A 193 -39.40 25.06 -1.77
CA GLU A 193 -39.68 26.47 -1.74
C GLU A 193 -40.16 26.97 -3.12
N MET A 194 -39.50 26.56 -4.20
CA MET A 194 -39.88 26.86 -5.58
C MET A 194 -41.32 26.42 -5.87
N GLN A 195 -41.70 25.23 -5.43
CA GLN A 195 -43.08 24.72 -5.57
C GLN A 195 -44.08 25.54 -4.75
N LYS A 196 -43.70 25.92 -3.50
CA LYS A 196 -44.52 26.78 -2.62
C LYS A 196 -44.83 28.13 -3.27
N TRP A 197 -43.88 28.70 -4.00
CA TRP A 197 -44.05 29.94 -4.75
C TRP A 197 -44.75 29.75 -6.11
N ARG A 198 -45.35 28.58 -6.37
CA ARG A 198 -46.02 28.20 -7.63
C ARG A 198 -45.12 28.39 -8.88
N CYS A 199 -43.83 28.36 -8.68
CA CYS A 199 -42.84 28.38 -9.76
C CYS A 199 -42.63 26.93 -10.24
N LYS A 200 -43.21 26.55 -11.39
CA LYS A 200 -43.13 25.16 -11.89
C LYS A 200 -41.68 24.75 -12.19
N PRO A 201 -41.20 23.65 -11.62
CA PRO A 201 -39.91 23.08 -11.97
C PRO A 201 -39.86 22.69 -13.45
N ASP A 202 -38.68 22.81 -14.07
CA ASP A 202 -38.44 22.38 -15.44
C ASP A 202 -37.37 21.26 -15.48
N ALA A 203 -37.13 20.72 -16.66
CA ALA A 203 -36.11 19.67 -16.87
C ALA A 203 -34.73 20.05 -16.30
N GLU A 204 -34.38 21.34 -16.33
CA GLU A 204 -33.12 21.84 -15.79
C GLU A 204 -33.07 21.78 -14.27
N THR A 205 -34.20 22.08 -13.59
CA THR A 205 -34.36 21.96 -12.14
C THR A 205 -34.17 20.50 -11.69
N TYR A 206 -34.86 19.56 -12.34
CA TYR A 206 -34.73 18.12 -12.04
C TYR A 206 -33.31 17.64 -12.29
N ASN A 207 -32.68 18.03 -13.40
CA ASN A 207 -31.28 17.68 -13.71
C ASN A 207 -30.30 18.23 -12.67
N ALA A 208 -30.53 19.44 -12.18
CA ALA A 208 -29.71 20.02 -11.11
C ALA A 208 -29.84 19.23 -9.80
N LEU A 209 -31.06 18.83 -9.43
CA LEU A 209 -31.30 18.00 -8.24
C LEU A 209 -30.68 16.59 -8.36
N ILE A 210 -30.87 15.92 -9.50
CA ILE A 210 -30.25 14.61 -9.79
C ILE A 210 -28.73 14.71 -9.63
N ASN A 211 -28.12 15.78 -10.15
CA ASN A 211 -26.69 16.01 -10.02
C ASN A 211 -26.25 16.26 -8.56
N VAL A 212 -27.04 17.03 -7.76
CA VAL A 212 -26.75 17.25 -6.33
C VAL A 212 -26.69 15.92 -5.58
N HIS A 213 -27.75 15.13 -5.67
CA HIS A 213 -27.84 13.85 -4.97
C HIS A 213 -26.85 12.83 -5.51
N GLY A 214 -26.56 12.86 -6.81
CA GLY A 214 -25.54 12.01 -7.43
C GLY A 214 -24.14 12.28 -6.89
N ARG A 215 -23.76 13.56 -6.79
CA ARG A 215 -22.44 13.95 -6.20
C ARG A 215 -22.31 13.60 -4.73
N ALA A 216 -23.41 13.61 -3.99
CA ALA A 216 -23.45 13.20 -2.59
C ALA A 216 -23.50 11.66 -2.39
N GLY A 217 -23.44 10.86 -3.46
CA GLY A 217 -23.55 9.40 -3.40
C GLY A 217 -24.96 8.86 -3.12
N GLN A 218 -25.97 9.72 -3.13
CA GLN A 218 -27.36 9.39 -2.82
C GLN A 218 -28.12 8.99 -4.09
N TRP A 219 -27.63 7.97 -4.82
CA TRP A 219 -28.18 7.56 -6.10
C TRP A 219 -29.65 7.13 -6.07
N ARG A 220 -30.13 6.54 -4.95
CA ARG A 220 -31.54 6.17 -4.78
C ARG A 220 -32.46 7.39 -4.82
N TRP A 221 -32.05 8.48 -4.16
CA TRP A 221 -32.79 9.73 -4.23
C TRP A 221 -32.79 10.34 -5.64
N ALA A 222 -31.68 10.24 -6.36
CA ALA A 222 -31.62 10.66 -7.75
C ALA A 222 -32.58 9.87 -8.65
N MET A 223 -32.76 8.56 -8.39
CA MET A 223 -33.76 7.74 -9.07
C MET A 223 -35.19 8.20 -8.78
N ASN A 224 -35.54 8.45 -7.51
CA ASN A 224 -36.87 8.91 -7.12
C ASN A 224 -37.19 10.29 -7.77
N ILE A 225 -36.20 11.18 -7.83
CA ILE A 225 -36.37 12.49 -8.50
C ILE A 225 -36.66 12.32 -9.99
N MET A 226 -36.05 11.35 -10.66
CA MET A 226 -36.39 11.03 -12.06
C MET A 226 -37.81 10.49 -12.19
N GLU A 227 -38.28 9.66 -11.25
CA GLU A 227 -39.65 9.18 -11.23
C GLU A 227 -40.66 10.32 -11.02
N ASP A 228 -40.36 11.26 -10.15
CA ASP A 228 -41.14 12.47 -9.95
C ASP A 228 -41.22 13.32 -11.23
N MET A 229 -40.07 13.47 -11.94
CA MET A 229 -40.01 14.14 -13.23
C MET A 229 -40.96 13.49 -14.27
N LEU A 230 -41.00 12.16 -14.31
CA LEU A 230 -41.88 11.42 -15.19
C LEU A 230 -43.37 11.56 -14.80
N ARG A 231 -43.69 11.60 -13.49
CA ARG A 231 -45.06 11.85 -12.98
C ARG A 231 -45.57 13.22 -13.38
N GLU A 232 -44.69 14.22 -13.42
CA GLU A 232 -44.99 15.57 -13.88
C GLU A 232 -45.03 15.71 -15.43
N ALA A 233 -45.00 14.57 -16.15
CA ALA A 233 -44.99 14.48 -17.62
C ALA A 233 -43.85 15.28 -18.30
N ILE A 234 -42.73 15.47 -17.64
CA ILE A 234 -41.52 16.11 -18.19
C ILE A 234 -40.62 15.02 -18.77
N PRO A 235 -40.39 14.97 -20.10
CA PRO A 235 -39.58 13.92 -20.70
C PRO A 235 -38.10 14.05 -20.29
N PRO A 236 -37.47 12.95 -19.81
CA PRO A 236 -36.04 12.95 -19.52
C PRO A 236 -35.19 13.14 -20.78
N SER A 237 -34.26 14.04 -20.71
CA SER A 237 -33.30 14.31 -21.77
C SER A 237 -32.07 13.40 -21.65
N ARG A 238 -31.24 13.34 -22.69
CA ARG A 238 -29.93 12.63 -22.62
C ARG A 238 -29.12 13.11 -21.43
N SER A 239 -29.11 14.41 -21.13
CA SER A 239 -28.44 14.97 -19.96
C SER A 239 -29.00 14.43 -18.63
N THR A 240 -30.32 14.21 -18.54
CA THR A 240 -30.96 13.60 -17.37
C THR A 240 -30.45 12.19 -17.14
N TYR A 241 -30.45 11.35 -18.18
CA TYR A 241 -29.93 9.99 -18.12
C TYR A 241 -28.44 9.97 -17.78
N ASN A 242 -27.63 10.81 -18.42
CA ASN A 242 -26.18 10.89 -18.13
C ASN A 242 -25.91 11.29 -16.67
N ASN A 243 -26.64 12.24 -16.11
CA ASN A 243 -26.53 12.62 -14.69
C ASN A 243 -26.89 11.46 -13.77
N LEU A 244 -27.93 10.71 -14.11
CA LEU A 244 -28.40 9.57 -13.31
C LEU A 244 -27.44 8.38 -13.39
N ILE A 245 -26.95 8.04 -14.60
CA ILE A 245 -25.94 7.00 -14.79
C ILE A 245 -24.68 7.35 -13.99
N ASN A 246 -24.27 8.64 -14.04
CA ASN A 246 -23.12 9.12 -13.26
C ASN A 246 -23.36 9.04 -11.75
N ALA A 247 -24.58 9.35 -11.27
CA ALA A 247 -24.96 9.22 -9.87
C ALA A 247 -24.86 7.77 -9.37
N CYS A 248 -25.35 6.82 -10.15
CA CYS A 248 -25.22 5.39 -9.85
C CYS A 248 -23.76 4.93 -9.93
N GLY A 249 -23.04 5.32 -10.98
CA GLY A 249 -21.67 4.91 -11.25
C GLY A 249 -20.67 5.42 -10.22
N SER A 250 -20.78 6.69 -9.81
CA SER A 250 -19.91 7.30 -8.79
C SER A 250 -20.08 6.65 -7.42
N SER A 251 -21.25 6.07 -7.14
CA SER A 251 -21.52 5.28 -5.93
C SER A 251 -21.08 3.81 -6.03
N GLY A 252 -20.38 3.41 -7.09
CA GLY A 252 -19.95 2.04 -7.34
C GLY A 252 -21.04 1.07 -7.81
N ASN A 253 -22.27 1.55 -8.00
CA ASN A 253 -23.41 0.72 -8.41
C ASN A 253 -23.52 0.61 -9.94
N TRP A 254 -22.52 0.00 -10.57
CA TRP A 254 -22.44 -0.15 -12.03
C TRP A 254 -23.63 -0.91 -12.63
N ARG A 255 -24.23 -1.87 -11.90
CA ARG A 255 -25.40 -2.63 -12.38
C ARG A 255 -26.62 -1.74 -12.59
N GLU A 256 -26.88 -0.83 -11.64
CA GLU A 256 -27.98 0.12 -11.76
C GLU A 256 -27.70 1.18 -12.85
N ALA A 257 -26.42 1.60 -12.98
CA ALA A 257 -26.03 2.48 -14.08
C ALA A 257 -26.33 1.87 -15.45
N LEU A 258 -26.08 0.57 -15.64
CA LEU A 258 -26.43 -0.13 -16.88
C LEU A 258 -27.93 -0.26 -17.10
N LYS A 259 -28.72 -0.54 -16.05
CA LYS A 259 -30.19 -0.58 -16.17
C LYS A 259 -30.76 0.78 -16.60
N VAL A 260 -30.19 1.86 -16.08
CA VAL A 260 -30.60 3.22 -16.49
C VAL A 260 -30.21 3.49 -17.95
N CYS A 261 -29.05 3.03 -18.40
CA CYS A 261 -28.63 3.13 -19.79
C CYS A 261 -29.57 2.30 -20.71
N GLN A 262 -29.96 1.10 -20.29
CA GLN A 262 -30.93 0.30 -21.02
C GLN A 262 -32.28 1.00 -21.14
N LYS A 263 -32.79 1.56 -20.03
CA LYS A 263 -34.04 2.37 -20.05
C LYS A 263 -33.92 3.60 -20.96
N MET A 264 -32.75 4.21 -21.06
CA MET A 264 -32.44 5.32 -21.95
C MET A 264 -32.66 4.89 -23.43
N THR A 265 -32.10 3.73 -23.81
CA THR A 265 -32.29 3.19 -25.18
C THR A 265 -33.69 2.74 -25.47
N GLU A 266 -34.39 2.12 -24.50
CA GLU A 266 -35.79 1.74 -24.60
C GLU A 266 -36.71 2.95 -24.84
N ASN A 267 -36.38 4.10 -24.23
CA ASN A 267 -37.12 5.36 -24.43
C ASN A 267 -36.68 6.15 -25.70
N GLY A 268 -35.95 5.51 -26.60
CA GLY A 268 -35.53 6.09 -27.88
C GLY A 268 -34.42 7.12 -27.80
N VAL A 269 -33.75 7.28 -26.62
CA VAL A 269 -32.64 8.20 -26.45
C VAL A 269 -31.32 7.46 -26.65
N GLY A 270 -30.67 7.61 -27.81
CA GLY A 270 -29.39 6.95 -28.08
C GLY A 270 -28.25 7.43 -27.16
N PRO A 271 -27.40 6.53 -26.66
CA PRO A 271 -26.18 6.90 -25.92
C PRO A 271 -25.18 7.61 -26.81
N ASP A 272 -24.50 8.60 -26.27
CA ASP A 272 -23.42 9.34 -26.90
C ASP A 272 -22.05 9.01 -26.28
N LEU A 273 -20.97 9.60 -26.78
CA LEU A 273 -19.62 9.42 -26.24
C LEU A 273 -19.57 9.67 -24.75
N VAL A 274 -20.28 10.72 -24.26
CA VAL A 274 -20.33 11.06 -22.84
C VAL A 274 -21.00 9.94 -22.05
N THR A 275 -22.09 9.36 -22.56
CA THR A 275 -22.77 8.21 -21.93
C THR A 275 -21.81 7.01 -21.80
N HIS A 276 -21.07 6.68 -22.87
CA HIS A 276 -20.10 5.58 -22.84
C HIS A 276 -18.98 5.84 -21.85
N ASN A 277 -18.45 7.05 -21.78
CA ASN A 277 -17.42 7.43 -20.81
C ASN A 277 -17.91 7.32 -19.35
N ILE A 278 -19.16 7.70 -19.08
CA ILE A 278 -19.77 7.57 -17.76
C ILE A 278 -19.93 6.09 -17.38
N ILE A 279 -20.34 5.23 -18.32
CA ILE A 279 -20.47 3.78 -18.08
C ILE A 279 -19.09 3.15 -17.80
N LEU A 280 -18.08 3.47 -18.60
CA LEU A 280 -16.70 3.04 -18.34
C LEU A 280 -16.21 3.51 -16.96
N SER A 281 -16.52 4.76 -16.61
CA SER A 281 -16.23 5.30 -15.28
C SER A 281 -17.00 4.58 -14.17
N ALA A 282 -18.24 4.15 -14.42
CA ALA A 282 -19.04 3.36 -13.48
C ALA A 282 -18.43 1.97 -13.24
N TYR A 283 -17.95 1.30 -14.27
CA TYR A 283 -17.21 0.05 -14.14
C TYR A 283 -15.89 0.24 -13.36
N LYS A 284 -15.15 1.31 -13.68
CA LYS A 284 -13.93 1.69 -12.95
C LYS A 284 -14.21 1.88 -11.46
N SER A 285 -15.25 2.65 -11.10
CA SER A 285 -15.61 2.92 -9.70
C SER A 285 -16.12 1.67 -8.97
N GLY A 286 -16.76 0.75 -9.69
CA GLY A 286 -17.20 -0.55 -9.20
C GLY A 286 -16.12 -1.63 -9.21
N SER A 287 -14.86 -1.27 -9.49
CA SER A 287 -13.70 -2.18 -9.57
C SER A 287 -13.88 -3.37 -10.53
N GLN A 288 -14.71 -3.20 -11.56
CA GLN A 288 -14.97 -4.21 -12.60
C GLN A 288 -14.13 -3.92 -13.86
N TYR A 289 -12.80 -3.94 -13.71
CA TYR A 289 -11.89 -3.49 -14.75
C TYR A 289 -11.94 -4.35 -16.01
N SER A 290 -12.04 -5.67 -15.89
CA SER A 290 -12.19 -6.59 -17.04
C SER A 290 -13.45 -6.32 -17.85
N LYS A 291 -14.58 -6.02 -17.17
CA LYS A 291 -15.83 -5.66 -17.86
C LYS A 291 -15.74 -4.28 -18.53
N ALA A 292 -14.96 -3.36 -17.95
CA ALA A 292 -14.72 -2.08 -18.61
C ALA A 292 -13.97 -2.27 -19.93
N LEU A 293 -12.97 -3.15 -19.99
CA LEU A 293 -12.25 -3.47 -21.23
C LEU A 293 -13.15 -4.17 -22.24
N SER A 294 -13.92 -5.19 -21.82
CA SER A 294 -14.89 -5.84 -22.71
C SER A 294 -15.91 -4.83 -23.28
N TYR A 295 -16.37 -3.87 -22.47
CA TYR A 295 -17.27 -2.82 -22.91
C TYR A 295 -16.58 -1.84 -23.89
N PHE A 296 -15.31 -1.55 -23.67
CA PHE A 296 -14.52 -0.71 -24.61
C PHE A 296 -14.35 -1.39 -25.98
N GLU A 297 -14.12 -2.71 -26.02
CA GLU A 297 -14.07 -3.46 -27.28
C GLU A 297 -15.43 -3.43 -28.00
N LEU A 298 -16.53 -3.56 -27.28
CA LEU A 298 -17.87 -3.37 -27.85
C LEU A 298 -18.07 -1.94 -28.41
N MET A 299 -17.56 -0.92 -27.70
CA MET A 299 -17.62 0.46 -28.15
C MET A 299 -16.84 0.69 -29.45
N LYS A 300 -15.67 0.05 -29.62
CA LYS A 300 -14.90 0.12 -30.90
C LYS A 300 -15.69 -0.39 -32.10
N GLY A 301 -16.59 -1.35 -31.88
CA GLY A 301 -17.50 -1.86 -32.91
C GLY A 301 -18.64 -0.89 -33.30
N THR A 302 -18.83 0.18 -32.51
CA THR A 302 -19.81 1.23 -32.81
C THR A 302 -19.18 2.32 -33.68
N LYS A 303 -20.03 3.21 -34.26
CA LYS A 303 -19.56 4.36 -35.04
C LYS A 303 -18.97 5.50 -34.17
N ILE A 304 -18.94 5.33 -32.85
CA ILE A 304 -18.49 6.35 -31.89
C ILE A 304 -16.99 6.20 -31.66
N ARG A 305 -16.22 7.21 -32.04
CA ARG A 305 -14.75 7.22 -31.82
C ARG A 305 -14.43 7.53 -30.36
N PRO A 306 -13.53 6.77 -29.73
CA PRO A 306 -13.01 7.09 -28.39
C PRO A 306 -12.31 8.45 -28.36
N ASP A 307 -12.45 9.18 -27.27
CA ASP A 307 -11.71 10.41 -26.98
C ASP A 307 -10.56 10.15 -25.96
N THR A 308 -9.79 11.19 -25.68
CA THR A 308 -8.71 11.13 -24.67
C THR A 308 -9.23 10.68 -23.30
N THR A 309 -10.47 11.07 -22.92
CA THR A 309 -11.09 10.66 -21.65
C THR A 309 -11.38 9.17 -21.62
N THR A 310 -11.92 8.63 -22.73
CA THR A 310 -12.15 7.17 -22.90
C THR A 310 -10.85 6.41 -22.71
N LEU A 311 -9.78 6.81 -23.42
CA LEU A 311 -8.47 6.15 -23.37
C LEU A 311 -7.83 6.26 -21.97
N ASN A 312 -8.00 7.38 -21.26
CA ASN A 312 -7.54 7.54 -19.90
C ASN A 312 -8.23 6.57 -18.90
N ILE A 313 -9.53 6.31 -19.09
CA ILE A 313 -10.25 5.33 -18.27
C ILE A 313 -9.76 3.91 -18.57
N VAL A 314 -9.56 3.59 -19.85
CA VAL A 314 -9.04 2.28 -20.30
C VAL A 314 -7.62 2.05 -19.78
N LEU A 315 -6.73 3.04 -19.94
CA LEU A 315 -5.37 2.98 -19.38
C LEU A 315 -5.37 2.72 -17.87
N TYR A 316 -6.25 3.41 -17.13
CA TYR A 316 -6.38 3.15 -15.70
C TYR A 316 -6.82 1.71 -15.40
N CYS A 317 -7.77 1.16 -16.18
CA CYS A 317 -8.24 -0.22 -16.01
C CYS A 317 -7.14 -1.24 -16.32
N LEU A 318 -6.37 -1.05 -17.40
CA LEU A 318 -5.23 -1.89 -17.77
C LEU A 318 -4.14 -1.90 -16.69
N VAL A 319 -3.81 -0.71 -16.15
CA VAL A 319 -2.85 -0.60 -15.04
C VAL A 319 -3.32 -1.36 -13.79
N LYS A 320 -4.64 -1.39 -13.53
CA LYS A 320 -5.21 -2.14 -12.40
C LYS A 320 -5.30 -3.65 -12.63
N LEU A 321 -5.32 -4.09 -13.87
CA LEU A 321 -5.26 -5.51 -14.26
C LEU A 321 -3.83 -5.99 -14.49
N GLU A 322 -2.84 -5.12 -14.27
CA GLU A 322 -1.41 -5.41 -14.49
C GLU A 322 -1.05 -5.71 -15.95
N GLU A 323 -1.91 -5.33 -16.91
CA GLU A 323 -1.69 -5.49 -18.35
C GLU A 323 -0.86 -4.32 -18.92
N TYR A 324 0.38 -4.20 -18.42
CA TYR A 324 1.25 -3.06 -18.71
C TYR A 324 1.69 -2.95 -20.18
N GLY A 325 1.77 -4.08 -20.88
CA GLY A 325 2.14 -4.13 -22.30
C GLY A 325 1.10 -3.42 -23.17
N GLU A 326 -0.19 -3.71 -22.96
CA GLU A 326 -1.28 -3.05 -23.69
C GLU A 326 -1.39 -1.57 -23.33
N ALA A 327 -1.21 -1.23 -22.05
CA ALA A 327 -1.21 0.18 -21.62
C ALA A 327 -0.10 1.00 -22.32
N THR A 328 1.11 0.43 -22.44
CA THR A 328 2.21 1.08 -23.17
C THR A 328 1.92 1.22 -24.67
N ASN A 329 1.30 0.22 -25.30
CA ASN A 329 0.92 0.29 -26.72
C ASN A 329 -0.11 1.40 -26.97
N ILE A 330 -1.16 1.51 -26.14
CA ILE A 330 -2.14 2.61 -26.24
C ILE A 330 -1.46 3.95 -26.03
N PHE A 331 -0.59 4.09 -25.03
CA PHE A 331 0.13 5.34 -24.79
C PHE A 331 1.02 5.74 -25.97
N ASN A 332 1.72 4.80 -26.58
CA ASN A 332 2.55 5.04 -27.74
C ASN A 332 1.71 5.45 -28.96
N SER A 333 0.57 4.81 -29.20
CA SER A 333 -0.36 5.19 -30.24
C SER A 333 -0.92 6.61 -30.06
N MET A 334 -1.16 7.04 -28.82
CA MET A 334 -1.58 8.42 -28.52
C MET A 334 -0.47 9.47 -28.80
N LYS A 335 0.81 9.07 -28.77
CA LYS A 335 1.97 9.95 -29.06
C LYS A 335 2.25 10.15 -30.54
N GLU A 336 1.72 9.33 -31.41
CA GLU A 336 1.93 9.46 -32.84
C GLU A 336 1.44 10.82 -33.34
N LYS A 337 2.23 11.45 -34.20
CA LYS A 337 1.95 12.82 -34.72
C LYS A 337 0.60 12.97 -35.43
N ARG A 338 0.01 11.84 -35.89
CA ARG A 338 -1.29 11.76 -36.56
C ARG A 338 -2.41 11.30 -35.68
N ALA A 339 -2.17 11.06 -34.37
CA ALA A 339 -3.19 10.58 -33.43
C ALA A 339 -4.30 11.63 -33.25
N GLU A 340 -5.55 11.20 -33.34
CA GLU A 340 -6.73 12.05 -33.11
C GLU A 340 -6.80 12.43 -31.60
N CYS A 341 -6.29 11.56 -30.70
CA CYS A 341 -6.31 11.74 -29.24
C CYS A 341 -4.87 11.94 -28.75
N ARG A 342 -4.51 13.17 -28.36
CA ARG A 342 -3.20 13.45 -27.77
C ARG A 342 -3.20 13.17 -26.27
N PRO A 343 -2.07 12.71 -25.69
CA PRO A 343 -1.92 12.55 -24.26
C PRO A 343 -2.16 13.86 -23.52
N ASP A 344 -2.91 13.81 -22.45
CA ASP A 344 -3.15 14.93 -21.54
C ASP A 344 -2.45 14.70 -20.19
N ILE A 345 -2.62 15.62 -19.26
CA ILE A 345 -2.04 15.53 -17.91
C ILE A 345 -2.43 14.22 -17.22
N VAL A 346 -3.66 13.74 -17.40
CA VAL A 346 -4.18 12.52 -16.78
C VAL A 346 -3.50 11.30 -17.37
N THR A 347 -3.34 11.26 -18.70
CA THR A 347 -2.61 10.21 -19.43
C THR A 347 -1.19 10.07 -18.89
N PHE A 348 -0.41 11.16 -18.89
CA PHE A 348 0.97 11.15 -18.39
C PHE A 348 1.06 10.73 -16.93
N THR A 349 0.17 11.25 -16.07
CA THR A 349 0.15 10.90 -14.64
C THR A 349 -0.17 9.42 -14.43
N THR A 350 -1.09 8.85 -15.22
CA THR A 350 -1.45 7.42 -15.13
C THR A 350 -0.28 6.53 -15.56
N ILE A 351 0.44 6.91 -16.61
CA ILE A 351 1.61 6.17 -17.09
C ILE A 351 2.80 6.28 -16.13
N ILE A 352 3.03 7.45 -15.50
CA ILE A 352 4.03 7.61 -14.45
C ILE A 352 3.69 6.67 -13.27
N HIS A 353 2.41 6.59 -12.87
CA HIS A 353 1.97 5.67 -11.82
C HIS A 353 2.18 4.20 -12.23
N MET A 354 1.88 3.84 -13.48
CA MET A 354 2.12 2.50 -14.01
C MET A 354 3.60 2.11 -13.89
N TYR A 355 4.51 2.92 -14.41
CA TYR A 355 5.94 2.63 -14.33
C TYR A 355 6.46 2.62 -12.88
N SER A 356 5.85 3.43 -11.99
CA SER A 356 6.15 3.39 -10.56
C SER A 356 5.79 2.03 -9.93
N VAL A 357 4.64 1.45 -10.30
CA VAL A 357 4.21 0.12 -9.81
C VAL A 357 5.10 -0.98 -10.38
N CYS A 358 5.51 -0.86 -11.65
CA CYS A 358 6.44 -1.80 -12.31
C CYS A 358 7.89 -1.70 -11.79
N GLY A 359 8.22 -0.73 -10.93
CA GLY A 359 9.58 -0.52 -10.45
C GLY A 359 10.52 0.14 -11.47
N GLN A 360 10.01 0.59 -12.62
CA GLN A 360 10.80 1.18 -13.71
C GLN A 360 10.92 2.71 -13.53
N ILE A 361 11.71 3.14 -12.57
CA ILE A 361 11.79 4.54 -12.14
C ILE A 361 12.37 5.46 -13.22
N GLU A 362 13.37 4.99 -13.98
CA GLU A 362 13.96 5.76 -15.06
C GLU A 362 12.90 6.12 -16.11
N ASN A 363 11.99 5.21 -16.41
CA ASN A 363 10.88 5.44 -17.31
C ASN A 363 9.88 6.46 -16.74
N CYS A 364 9.68 6.52 -15.42
CA CYS A 364 8.85 7.56 -14.79
C CYS A 364 9.40 8.96 -15.09
N ARG A 365 10.73 9.14 -14.93
CA ARG A 365 11.37 10.44 -15.23
C ARG A 365 11.39 10.74 -16.73
N ALA A 366 11.63 9.74 -17.57
CA ALA A 366 11.59 9.89 -19.03
C ALA A 366 10.21 10.34 -19.51
N VAL A 367 9.14 9.74 -19.01
CA VAL A 367 7.75 10.11 -19.34
C VAL A 367 7.43 11.53 -18.84
N PHE A 368 7.90 11.90 -17.66
CA PHE A 368 7.71 13.26 -17.15
C PHE A 368 8.45 14.30 -18.01
N ASN A 369 9.67 13.99 -18.44
CA ASN A 369 10.42 14.85 -19.36
C ASN A 369 9.74 14.95 -20.73
N THR A 370 9.16 13.85 -21.23
CA THR A 370 8.36 13.85 -22.46
C THR A 370 7.14 14.76 -22.33
N MET A 371 6.44 14.73 -21.18
CA MET A 371 5.33 15.63 -20.88
C MET A 371 5.72 17.11 -21.00
N LEU A 372 6.90 17.46 -20.49
CA LEU A 372 7.45 18.82 -20.62
C LEU A 372 7.81 19.18 -22.08
N ALA A 373 8.41 18.24 -22.81
CA ALA A 373 8.81 18.43 -24.21
C ALA A 373 7.60 18.63 -25.14
N GLU A 374 6.47 17.96 -24.86
CA GLU A 374 5.20 18.12 -25.59
C GLU A 374 4.43 19.40 -25.17
N GLY A 375 4.98 20.21 -24.28
CA GLY A 375 4.38 21.47 -23.83
C GLY A 375 3.21 21.31 -22.86
N VAL A 376 2.95 20.11 -22.36
CA VAL A 376 1.91 19.84 -21.34
C VAL A 376 2.44 20.29 -19.98
N LYS A 377 1.88 21.36 -19.42
CA LYS A 377 2.31 21.92 -18.13
C LYS A 377 1.94 20.98 -16.99
N PRO A 378 2.92 20.45 -16.22
CA PRO A 378 2.63 19.60 -15.07
C PRO A 378 1.82 20.36 -14.01
N ASN A 379 0.91 19.65 -13.36
CA ASN A 379 0.20 20.12 -12.19
C ASN A 379 0.78 19.47 -10.93
N ILE A 380 0.27 19.84 -9.75
CA ILE A 380 0.74 19.29 -8.48
C ILE A 380 0.56 17.76 -8.40
N VAL A 381 -0.48 17.22 -9.08
CA VAL A 381 -0.74 15.76 -9.09
C VAL A 381 0.33 15.02 -9.88
N SER A 382 0.79 15.56 -11.01
CA SER A 382 1.86 14.96 -11.82
C SER A 382 3.19 14.93 -11.05
N TYR A 383 3.52 16.03 -10.36
CA TYR A 383 4.70 16.09 -9.50
C TYR A 383 4.57 15.11 -8.32
N ASN A 384 3.40 15.05 -7.68
CA ASN A 384 3.16 14.11 -6.56
C ASN A 384 3.27 12.65 -7.01
N ALA A 385 2.82 12.32 -8.22
CA ALA A 385 2.99 10.98 -8.78
C ALA A 385 4.48 10.62 -8.95
N LEU A 386 5.29 11.56 -9.44
CA LEU A 386 6.72 11.35 -9.59
C LEU A 386 7.46 11.27 -8.24
N ILE A 387 7.12 12.14 -7.27
CA ILE A 387 7.65 12.05 -5.90
C ILE A 387 7.26 10.70 -5.28
N GLY A 388 6.01 10.25 -5.48
CA GLY A 388 5.53 8.96 -5.02
C GLY A 388 6.31 7.79 -5.63
N ALA A 389 6.65 7.86 -6.91
CA ALA A 389 7.48 6.87 -7.60
C ALA A 389 8.88 6.76 -6.95
N TYR A 390 9.56 7.89 -6.74
CA TYR A 390 10.84 7.89 -6.04
C TYR A 390 10.72 7.43 -4.57
N ALA A 391 9.64 7.85 -3.88
CA ALA A 391 9.39 7.46 -2.51
C ALA A 391 9.15 5.95 -2.35
N SER A 392 8.49 5.29 -3.31
CA SER A 392 8.26 3.85 -3.26
C SER A 392 9.54 3.02 -3.32
N HIS A 393 10.65 3.60 -3.81
CA HIS A 393 11.95 2.94 -3.94
C HIS A 393 13.03 3.53 -3.00
N GLY A 394 12.63 4.41 -2.07
CA GLY A 394 13.57 5.00 -1.11
C GLY A 394 14.55 6.02 -1.68
N MET A 395 14.33 6.50 -2.92
CA MET A 395 15.17 7.48 -3.60
C MET A 395 14.87 8.90 -3.08
N SER A 396 15.36 9.20 -1.88
CA SER A 396 14.99 10.42 -1.16
C SER A 396 15.59 11.71 -1.75
N ASN A 397 16.76 11.63 -2.37
CA ASN A 397 17.43 12.79 -2.97
C ASN A 397 16.70 13.25 -4.23
N GLU A 398 16.30 12.31 -5.08
CA GLU A 398 15.53 12.53 -6.30
C GLU A 398 14.12 13.05 -5.96
N ALA A 399 13.48 12.47 -4.95
CA ALA A 399 12.20 12.96 -4.43
C ALA A 399 12.29 14.41 -3.94
N LEU A 400 13.37 14.77 -3.23
CA LEU A 400 13.64 16.15 -2.79
C LEU A 400 13.88 17.08 -3.98
N SER A 401 14.62 16.64 -5.00
CA SER A 401 14.88 17.43 -6.20
C SER A 401 13.55 17.81 -6.89
N VAL A 402 12.65 16.85 -7.09
CA VAL A 402 11.32 17.07 -7.67
C VAL A 402 10.45 17.96 -6.77
N PHE A 403 10.53 17.80 -5.46
CA PHE A 403 9.84 18.66 -4.52
C PHE A 403 10.31 20.13 -4.63
N ASN A 404 11.61 20.37 -4.88
CA ASN A 404 12.15 21.70 -5.13
C ASN A 404 11.74 22.23 -6.52
N GLU A 405 11.56 21.35 -7.53
CA GLU A 405 11.01 21.72 -8.83
C GLU A 405 9.58 22.28 -8.71
N ILE A 406 8.72 21.72 -7.83
CA ILE A 406 7.38 22.28 -7.55
C ILE A 406 7.48 23.74 -7.11
N LYS A 407 8.42 24.05 -6.20
CA LYS A 407 8.60 25.44 -5.74
C LYS A 407 9.10 26.37 -6.82
N ARG A 408 10.03 25.89 -7.67
CA ARG A 408 10.58 26.67 -8.79
C ARG A 408 9.54 26.95 -9.87
N SER A 409 8.60 26.03 -10.09
CA SER A 409 7.47 26.22 -11.03
C SER A 409 6.36 27.15 -10.50
N GLY A 410 6.53 27.75 -9.32
CA GLY A 410 5.56 28.64 -8.69
C GLY A 410 4.36 27.93 -8.06
N LEU A 411 4.32 26.60 -8.05
CA LEU A 411 3.28 25.83 -7.41
C LEU A 411 3.54 25.72 -5.90
N ARG A 412 2.47 25.67 -5.11
CA ARG A 412 2.58 25.46 -3.66
C ARG A 412 2.47 23.96 -3.36
N PRO A 413 3.49 23.33 -2.72
CA PRO A 413 3.38 21.95 -2.28
C PRO A 413 2.18 21.75 -1.37
N ASP A 414 1.43 20.68 -1.59
CA ASP A 414 0.26 20.31 -0.81
C ASP A 414 0.59 19.23 0.24
N VAL A 415 -0.41 18.81 1.01
CA VAL A 415 -0.26 17.77 2.02
C VAL A 415 0.28 16.46 1.42
N VAL A 416 -0.12 16.13 0.19
CA VAL A 416 0.32 14.91 -0.50
C VAL A 416 1.80 15.01 -0.86
N SER A 417 2.28 16.17 -1.36
CA SER A 417 3.70 16.41 -1.67
C SER A 417 4.59 16.16 -0.45
N TYR A 418 4.21 16.76 0.71
CA TYR A 418 4.95 16.59 1.95
C TYR A 418 4.90 15.14 2.45
N THR A 419 3.73 14.50 2.40
CA THR A 419 3.56 13.12 2.87
C THR A 419 4.35 12.12 2.02
N SER A 420 4.38 12.31 0.69
CA SER A 420 5.21 11.49 -0.21
C SER A 420 6.70 11.67 0.08
N LEU A 421 7.14 12.89 0.37
CA LEU A 421 8.53 13.15 0.74
C LEU A 421 8.90 12.56 2.12
N LEU A 422 7.96 12.58 3.09
CA LEU A 422 8.11 11.88 4.37
C LEU A 422 8.30 10.38 4.17
N ASN A 423 7.49 9.76 3.32
CA ASN A 423 7.61 8.34 2.97
C ASN A 423 8.94 8.03 2.29
N ALA A 424 9.43 8.92 1.40
CA ALA A 424 10.73 8.76 0.76
C ALA A 424 11.88 8.69 1.79
N TYR A 425 11.91 9.63 2.74
CA TYR A 425 12.92 9.63 3.79
C TYR A 425 12.76 8.48 4.78
N GLY A 426 11.52 8.05 5.08
CA GLY A 426 11.26 6.88 5.92
C GLY A 426 11.86 5.61 5.33
N ARG A 427 11.61 5.36 4.04
CA ARG A 427 12.17 4.20 3.32
C ARG A 427 13.67 4.29 3.06
N ALA A 428 14.21 5.50 2.90
CA ALA A 428 15.64 5.75 2.77
C ALA A 428 16.40 5.64 4.11
N GLN A 429 15.74 5.17 5.18
CA GLN A 429 16.33 5.05 6.53
C GLN A 429 16.88 6.36 7.10
N GLN A 430 16.22 7.48 6.79
CA GLN A 430 16.62 8.83 7.24
C GLN A 430 15.51 9.51 8.08
N PRO A 431 15.14 8.94 9.25
CA PRO A 431 13.99 9.42 10.04
C PRO A 431 14.17 10.85 10.57
N LYS A 432 15.42 11.30 10.81
CA LYS A 432 15.72 12.69 11.23
C LYS A 432 15.30 13.68 10.14
N LYS A 433 15.62 13.41 8.87
CA LYS A 433 15.22 14.27 7.74
C LYS A 433 13.71 14.23 7.53
N ALA A 434 13.05 13.08 7.74
CA ALA A 434 11.59 13.01 7.73
C ALA A 434 10.99 13.99 8.77
N ARG A 435 11.53 14.03 10.00
CA ARG A 435 11.08 14.98 11.02
C ARG A 435 11.26 16.44 10.60
N ASP A 436 12.36 16.76 9.92
CA ASP A 436 12.61 18.12 9.43
C ASP A 436 11.65 18.52 8.32
N VAL A 437 11.30 17.59 7.41
CA VAL A 437 10.25 17.81 6.42
C VAL A 437 8.91 18.06 7.08
N PHE A 438 8.58 17.33 8.14
CA PHE A 438 7.34 17.54 8.89
C PHE A 438 7.31 18.91 9.59
N LYS A 439 8.45 19.35 10.18
CA LYS A 439 8.59 20.70 10.71
C LYS A 439 8.45 21.76 9.62
N MET A 440 9.04 21.55 8.45
CA MET A 440 8.93 22.42 7.29
C MET A 440 7.47 22.56 6.81
N MET A 441 6.71 21.45 6.77
CA MET A 441 5.27 21.44 6.46
C MET A 441 4.50 22.39 7.39
N LYS A 442 4.75 22.31 8.70
CA LYS A 442 4.11 23.20 9.70
C LYS A 442 4.51 24.67 9.49
N ARG A 443 5.80 24.95 9.25
CA ARG A 443 6.30 26.32 9.01
C ARG A 443 5.67 26.95 7.76
N ASN A 444 5.43 26.17 6.72
CA ASN A 444 4.79 26.64 5.48
C ASN A 444 3.27 26.72 5.56
N LYS A 445 2.70 26.72 6.78
CA LYS A 445 1.26 26.80 7.04
C LYS A 445 0.42 25.70 6.37
N CYS A 446 1.05 24.60 5.96
CA CYS A 446 0.37 23.41 5.47
C CYS A 446 0.01 22.55 6.69
N LYS A 447 -1.26 22.51 7.06
CA LYS A 447 -1.72 21.78 8.26
C LYS A 447 -1.55 20.27 8.05
N PRO A 448 -0.77 19.56 8.89
CA PRO A 448 -0.68 18.12 8.84
C PRO A 448 -2.04 17.46 9.09
N ASN A 449 -2.32 16.40 8.37
CA ASN A 449 -3.51 15.58 8.57
C ASN A 449 -3.11 14.21 9.16
N ILE A 450 -4.10 13.35 9.41
CA ILE A 450 -3.89 11.98 9.93
C ILE A 450 -2.86 11.20 9.07
N VAL A 451 -2.91 11.37 7.73
CA VAL A 451 -2.01 10.65 6.81
C VAL A 451 -0.56 11.11 6.99
N SER A 452 -0.33 12.42 7.18
CA SER A 452 1.02 12.97 7.42
C SER A 452 1.62 12.48 8.74
N TYR A 453 0.81 12.39 9.80
CA TYR A 453 1.24 11.82 11.08
C TYR A 453 1.53 10.33 10.95
N ASN A 454 0.67 9.55 10.27
CA ASN A 454 0.89 8.13 10.05
C ASN A 454 2.17 7.87 9.22
N ALA A 455 2.44 8.70 8.21
CA ALA A 455 3.68 8.61 7.43
C ALA A 455 4.93 8.86 8.29
N LEU A 456 4.86 9.81 9.25
CA LEU A 456 5.96 10.06 10.17
C LEU A 456 6.12 8.93 11.19
N ILE A 457 5.03 8.37 11.70
CA ILE A 457 5.02 7.18 12.58
C ILE A 457 5.65 6.00 11.84
N ASP A 458 5.30 5.78 10.57
CA ASP A 458 5.88 4.69 9.77
C ASP A 458 7.38 4.93 9.50
N ALA A 459 7.78 6.18 9.23
CA ALA A 459 9.18 6.53 9.04
C ALA A 459 10.03 6.25 10.28
N TYR A 460 9.55 6.53 11.48
CA TYR A 460 10.23 6.16 12.72
C TYR A 460 10.18 4.64 12.97
N GLY A 461 8.99 4.04 12.81
CA GLY A 461 8.77 2.63 13.09
C GLY A 461 9.53 1.69 12.14
N SER A 462 9.70 2.04 10.87
CA SER A 462 10.51 1.26 9.93
C SER A 462 12.01 1.31 10.24
N ASN A 463 12.44 2.32 10.99
CA ASN A 463 13.83 2.51 11.41
C ASN A 463 14.12 2.11 12.89
N GLY A 464 13.19 1.42 13.53
CA GLY A 464 13.39 0.92 14.91
C GLY A 464 13.20 1.96 16.03
N LEU A 465 12.82 3.18 15.71
CA LEU A 465 12.63 4.28 16.65
C LEU A 465 11.20 4.32 17.18
N ILE A 466 10.83 3.30 17.98
CA ILE A 466 9.43 3.13 18.44
C ILE A 466 9.04 4.20 19.46
N VAL A 467 9.98 4.62 20.31
CA VAL A 467 9.72 5.66 21.33
C VAL A 467 9.29 6.97 20.67
N GLU A 468 10.04 7.39 19.66
CA GLU A 468 9.76 8.59 18.88
C GLU A 468 8.45 8.47 18.09
N ALA A 469 8.14 7.27 17.59
CA ALA A 469 6.86 7.01 16.91
C ALA A 469 5.67 7.18 17.87
N VAL A 470 5.81 6.73 19.13
CA VAL A 470 4.78 6.94 20.18
C VAL A 470 4.69 8.42 20.57
N GLU A 471 5.79 9.15 20.62
CA GLU A 471 5.77 10.60 20.86
C GLU A 471 5.02 11.36 19.76
N VAL A 472 5.19 10.95 18.49
CA VAL A 472 4.44 11.53 17.37
C VAL A 472 2.94 11.26 17.53
N LEU A 473 2.55 10.09 18.04
CA LEU A 473 1.14 9.81 18.35
C LEU A 473 0.58 10.76 19.42
N ARG A 474 1.36 11.03 20.48
CA ARG A 474 0.97 12.01 21.52
C ARG A 474 0.89 13.43 20.96
N GLU A 475 1.87 13.82 20.13
CA GLU A 475 1.86 15.12 19.44
C GLU A 475 0.60 15.29 18.56
N MET A 476 0.18 14.24 17.85
CA MET A 476 -1.03 14.21 17.05
C MET A 476 -2.29 14.50 17.89
N GLU A 477 -2.38 13.90 19.08
CA GLU A 477 -3.49 14.13 20.03
C GLU A 477 -3.49 15.54 20.59
N GLN A 478 -2.33 16.07 20.94
CA GLN A 478 -2.19 17.45 21.43
C GLN A 478 -2.65 18.49 20.40
N GLN A 479 -2.54 18.18 19.11
CA GLN A 479 -3.05 19.02 18.02
C GLN A 479 -4.54 18.81 17.74
N GLY A 480 -5.25 18.03 18.56
CA GLY A 480 -6.68 17.74 18.42
C GLY A 480 -7.02 16.76 17.31
N ILE A 481 -6.02 16.09 16.71
CA ILE A 481 -6.23 15.07 15.69
C ILE A 481 -6.31 13.70 16.38
N ARG A 482 -7.50 13.09 16.39
CA ARG A 482 -7.70 11.77 17.02
C ARG A 482 -7.04 10.69 16.19
N PRO A 483 -6.17 9.83 16.78
CA PRO A 483 -5.66 8.65 16.12
C PRO A 483 -6.78 7.74 15.64
N ASN A 484 -6.62 7.21 14.46
CA ASN A 484 -7.56 6.24 13.90
C ASN A 484 -6.96 4.82 13.95
N ILE A 485 -7.75 3.85 13.50
CA ILE A 485 -7.33 2.46 13.44
C ILE A 485 -6.05 2.27 12.61
N VAL A 486 -5.85 3.07 11.56
CA VAL A 486 -4.65 3.02 10.70
C VAL A 486 -3.40 3.43 11.49
N SER A 487 -3.50 4.48 12.34
CA SER A 487 -2.38 4.91 13.21
C SER A 487 -1.92 3.77 14.13
N ILE A 488 -2.88 3.03 14.70
CA ILE A 488 -2.59 1.88 15.57
C ILE A 488 -1.99 0.72 14.78
N CYS A 489 -2.55 0.41 13.60
CA CYS A 489 -2.00 -0.65 12.72
C CYS A 489 -0.55 -0.34 12.30
N THR A 490 -0.24 0.92 11.96
CA THR A 490 1.11 1.35 11.59
C THR A 490 2.10 1.15 12.74
N LEU A 491 1.72 1.54 13.97
CA LEU A 491 2.54 1.32 15.17
C LEU A 491 2.73 -0.17 15.47
N LEU A 492 1.65 -0.96 15.43
CA LEU A 492 1.74 -2.41 15.64
C LEU A 492 2.69 -3.06 14.63
N ALA A 493 2.55 -2.74 13.35
CA ALA A 493 3.43 -3.23 12.30
C ALA A 493 4.90 -2.83 12.53
N ALA A 494 5.13 -1.61 13.02
CA ALA A 494 6.46 -1.14 13.40
C ALA A 494 7.06 -1.96 14.56
N CYS A 495 6.31 -2.14 15.65
CA CYS A 495 6.73 -2.96 16.79
C CYS A 495 7.03 -4.41 16.38
N GLY A 496 6.23 -4.99 15.48
CA GLY A 496 6.45 -6.34 14.95
C GLY A 496 7.73 -6.47 14.11
N ARG A 497 8.11 -5.43 13.36
CA ARG A 497 9.38 -5.39 12.62
C ARG A 497 10.60 -5.32 13.55
N CYS A 498 10.51 -4.53 14.61
CA CYS A 498 11.58 -4.36 15.60
C CYS A 498 11.69 -5.53 16.59
N ARG A 499 10.77 -6.48 16.53
CA ARG A 499 10.69 -7.64 17.44
C ARG A 499 10.59 -7.27 18.93
N GLU A 500 9.94 -6.13 19.24
CA GLU A 500 9.78 -5.64 20.61
C GLU A 500 8.39 -5.96 21.18
N LYS A 501 8.32 -6.97 22.03
CA LYS A 501 7.08 -7.45 22.65
C LYS A 501 6.38 -6.42 23.55
N VAL A 502 7.14 -5.73 24.40
CA VAL A 502 6.60 -4.78 25.38
C VAL A 502 5.84 -3.64 24.69
N ASN A 503 6.35 -3.19 23.57
CA ASN A 503 5.74 -2.09 22.83
C ASN A 503 4.43 -2.50 22.15
N ILE A 504 4.27 -3.78 21.74
CA ILE A 504 3.01 -4.28 21.19
C ILE A 504 1.90 -4.20 22.24
N ASP A 505 2.17 -4.69 23.46
CA ASP A 505 1.21 -4.67 24.55
C ASP A 505 0.81 -3.23 24.93
N THR A 506 1.79 -2.31 25.00
CA THR A 506 1.52 -0.90 25.30
C THR A 506 0.66 -0.21 24.24
N VAL A 507 0.88 -0.50 22.96
CA VAL A 507 0.07 0.03 21.85
C VAL A 507 -1.37 -0.54 21.90
N LEU A 508 -1.53 -1.83 22.22
CA LEU A 508 -2.85 -2.46 22.36
C LEU A 508 -3.62 -1.90 23.56
N MET A 509 -2.96 -1.70 24.71
CA MET A 509 -3.58 -1.05 25.87
C MET A 509 -4.00 0.39 25.54
N ALA A 510 -3.13 1.13 24.84
CA ALA A 510 -3.42 2.49 24.40
C ALA A 510 -4.64 2.54 23.45
N ALA A 511 -4.79 1.57 22.55
CA ALA A 511 -5.96 1.46 21.67
C ALA A 511 -7.25 1.15 22.45
N GLN A 512 -7.17 0.26 23.46
CA GLN A 512 -8.30 -0.08 24.33
C GLN A 512 -8.77 1.10 25.18
N MET A 513 -7.82 1.85 25.78
CA MET A 513 -8.16 3.04 26.56
C MET A 513 -8.86 4.13 25.71
N ARG A 514 -8.56 4.20 24.43
CA ARG A 514 -9.19 5.10 23.47
C ARG A 514 -10.49 4.56 22.86
N GLN A 515 -10.93 3.37 23.28
CA GLN A 515 -12.14 2.70 22.78
C GLN A 515 -12.13 2.54 21.24
N ILE A 516 -10.95 2.32 20.63
CA ILE A 516 -10.86 2.11 19.20
C ILE A 516 -11.32 0.69 18.90
N GLU A 517 -12.42 0.55 18.18
CA GLU A 517 -12.92 -0.73 17.74
C GLU A 517 -11.99 -1.35 16.69
N PHE A 518 -11.55 -2.57 16.95
CA PHE A 518 -10.67 -3.29 16.03
C PHE A 518 -11.47 -3.93 14.90
N ASN A 519 -11.11 -3.56 13.69
CA ASN A 519 -11.56 -4.25 12.48
C ASN A 519 -10.61 -5.41 12.11
N THR A 520 -10.93 -6.15 11.05
CA THR A 520 -10.12 -7.26 10.55
C THR A 520 -8.65 -6.85 10.34
N ALA A 521 -8.39 -5.68 9.75
CA ALA A 521 -7.03 -5.19 9.50
C ALA A 521 -6.21 -4.95 10.79
N ALA A 522 -6.84 -4.44 11.85
CA ALA A 522 -6.16 -4.22 13.13
C ALA A 522 -5.83 -5.55 13.84
N TYR A 523 -6.75 -6.52 13.79
CA TYR A 523 -6.45 -7.86 14.29
C TYR A 523 -5.32 -8.50 13.48
N ASN A 524 -5.34 -8.39 12.15
CA ASN A 524 -4.27 -8.91 11.29
C ASN A 524 -2.91 -8.28 11.61
N SER A 525 -2.87 -6.96 11.85
CA SER A 525 -1.64 -6.27 12.25
C SER A 525 -1.15 -6.73 13.63
N ALA A 526 -2.04 -6.91 14.61
CA ALA A 526 -1.69 -7.37 15.95
C ALA A 526 -1.18 -8.83 15.93
N ILE A 527 -1.91 -9.72 15.24
CA ILE A 527 -1.52 -11.13 15.07
C ILE A 527 -0.16 -11.21 14.37
N GLY A 528 0.01 -10.48 13.25
CA GLY A 528 1.25 -10.46 12.50
C GLY A 528 2.44 -9.93 13.30
N SER A 529 2.22 -8.93 14.14
CA SER A 529 3.25 -8.38 15.02
C SER A 529 3.70 -9.41 16.07
N TYR A 530 2.76 -10.10 16.73
CA TYR A 530 3.10 -11.16 17.67
C TYR A 530 3.77 -12.36 16.99
N MET A 531 3.33 -12.75 15.78
CA MET A 531 3.97 -13.80 14.99
C MET A 531 5.41 -13.45 14.61
N ASN A 532 5.69 -12.19 14.25
CA ASN A 532 7.05 -11.75 13.92
C ASN A 532 7.98 -11.72 15.15
N VAL A 533 7.44 -11.50 16.35
CA VAL A 533 8.18 -11.56 17.61
C VAL A 533 8.39 -13.02 18.08
N GLY A 534 7.62 -13.97 17.58
CA GLY A 534 7.66 -15.37 18.00
C GLY A 534 6.69 -15.72 19.13
N GLU A 535 5.77 -14.83 19.48
CA GLU A 535 4.78 -15.01 20.57
C GLU A 535 3.49 -15.68 20.03
N PHE A 536 3.59 -16.96 19.73
CA PHE A 536 2.48 -17.73 19.16
C PHE A 536 1.21 -17.73 20.03
N GLU A 537 1.34 -17.92 21.36
CA GLU A 537 0.19 -17.98 22.25
C GLU A 537 -0.61 -16.66 22.30
N ARG A 538 0.11 -15.53 22.25
CA ARG A 538 -0.53 -14.21 22.20
C ARG A 538 -1.20 -13.96 20.87
N ALA A 539 -0.57 -14.36 19.78
CA ALA A 539 -1.15 -14.27 18.44
C ALA A 539 -2.45 -15.09 18.35
N THR A 540 -2.45 -16.32 18.84
CA THR A 540 -3.65 -17.17 18.88
C THR A 540 -4.72 -16.63 19.84
N LYS A 541 -4.33 -16.01 20.96
CA LYS A 541 -5.26 -15.31 21.86
C LYS A 541 -5.95 -14.14 21.13
N MET A 542 -5.19 -13.36 20.35
CA MET A 542 -5.76 -12.27 19.53
C MET A 542 -6.72 -12.82 18.47
N TYR A 543 -6.37 -13.92 17.80
CA TYR A 543 -7.24 -14.60 16.85
C TYR A 543 -8.56 -15.08 17.50
N ARG A 544 -8.48 -15.73 18.68
CA ARG A 544 -9.67 -16.14 19.46
C ARG A 544 -10.52 -14.93 19.87
N SER A 545 -9.89 -13.82 20.30
CA SER A 545 -10.59 -12.56 20.61
C SER A 545 -11.32 -11.97 19.38
N MET A 546 -10.70 -12.03 18.20
CA MET A 546 -11.32 -11.62 16.94
C MET A 546 -12.62 -12.40 16.69
N ARG A 547 -12.57 -13.72 16.83
CA ARG A 547 -13.75 -14.59 16.66
C ARG A 547 -14.82 -14.34 17.71
N ALA A 548 -14.43 -14.18 19.00
CA ALA A 548 -15.35 -13.89 20.09
C ALA A 548 -16.13 -12.59 19.88
N ARG A 549 -15.49 -11.58 19.26
CA ARG A 549 -16.13 -10.31 18.88
C ARG A 549 -16.88 -10.37 17.55
N LYS A 550 -17.07 -11.57 16.98
CA LYS A 550 -17.76 -11.79 15.69
C LYS A 550 -17.14 -11.03 14.50
N VAL A 551 -15.87 -10.65 14.57
CA VAL A 551 -15.12 -10.12 13.44
C VAL A 551 -14.68 -11.29 12.58
N ARG A 552 -15.12 -11.34 11.33
CA ARG A 552 -14.82 -12.46 10.41
C ARG A 552 -13.35 -12.43 9.98
N PRO A 553 -12.59 -13.54 10.19
CA PRO A 553 -11.27 -13.68 9.60
C PRO A 553 -11.34 -13.65 8.06
N ASP A 554 -10.38 -12.99 7.44
CA ASP A 554 -10.23 -12.91 5.99
C ASP A 554 -9.02 -13.73 5.49
N CYS A 555 -8.79 -13.74 4.19
CA CYS A 555 -7.64 -14.43 3.59
C CYS A 555 -6.31 -13.93 4.18
N ILE A 556 -6.20 -12.64 4.51
CA ILE A 556 -4.99 -12.05 5.10
C ILE A 556 -4.76 -12.60 6.50
N THR A 557 -5.83 -12.76 7.32
CA THR A 557 -5.75 -13.36 8.66
C THR A 557 -5.09 -14.73 8.59
N TYR A 558 -5.60 -15.60 7.72
CA TYR A 558 -5.06 -16.96 7.57
C TYR A 558 -3.66 -16.96 6.96
N THR A 559 -3.38 -16.09 5.98
CA THR A 559 -2.02 -15.94 5.43
C THR A 559 -1.01 -15.60 6.52
N VAL A 560 -1.35 -14.65 7.41
CA VAL A 560 -0.47 -14.23 8.50
C VAL A 560 -0.29 -15.35 9.53
N LEU A 561 -1.35 -16.09 9.89
CA LEU A 561 -1.28 -17.22 10.82
C LEU A 561 -0.46 -18.37 10.24
N ILE A 562 -0.75 -18.81 9.02
CA ILE A 562 -0.06 -19.94 8.37
C ILE A 562 1.42 -19.61 8.14
N SER A 563 1.73 -18.44 7.57
CA SER A 563 3.11 -18.02 7.32
C SER A 563 3.89 -17.77 8.63
N GLY A 564 3.23 -17.28 9.66
CA GLY A 564 3.80 -17.09 10.99
C GLY A 564 4.13 -18.44 11.66
N CYS A 565 3.21 -19.40 11.63
CA CYS A 565 3.44 -20.76 12.13
C CYS A 565 4.58 -21.44 11.36
N TYR A 566 4.64 -21.29 10.03
CA TYR A 566 5.74 -21.80 9.20
C TYR A 566 7.10 -21.26 9.67
N LYS A 567 7.22 -19.94 9.89
CA LYS A 567 8.46 -19.30 10.38
C LYS A 567 8.90 -19.79 11.75
N MET A 568 7.94 -20.16 12.61
CA MET A 568 8.19 -20.69 13.94
C MET A 568 8.32 -22.22 13.96
N SER A 569 8.38 -22.87 12.81
CA SER A 569 8.46 -24.34 12.66
C SER A 569 7.28 -25.10 13.29
N LYS A 570 6.14 -24.44 13.49
CA LYS A 570 4.90 -25.01 13.98
C LYS A 570 4.00 -25.44 12.81
N TYR A 571 4.44 -26.53 12.15
CA TYR A 571 3.82 -26.95 10.88
C TYR A 571 2.43 -27.55 11.07
N SER A 572 2.18 -28.28 12.17
CA SER A 572 0.88 -28.87 12.48
C SER A 572 -0.20 -27.82 12.65
N GLU A 573 0.10 -26.80 13.45
CA GLU A 573 -0.83 -25.69 13.71
C GLU A 573 -1.08 -24.86 12.42
N ALA A 574 -0.06 -24.72 11.55
CA ALA A 574 -0.24 -24.07 10.26
C ALA A 574 -1.27 -24.80 9.38
N LEU A 575 -1.24 -26.14 9.37
CA LEU A 575 -2.20 -26.95 8.64
C LEU A 575 -3.59 -26.95 9.28
N GLU A 576 -3.69 -26.89 10.61
CA GLU A 576 -4.99 -26.72 11.29
C GLU A 576 -5.67 -25.42 10.84
N PHE A 577 -4.95 -24.28 10.82
CA PHE A 577 -5.49 -23.02 10.30
C PHE A 577 -5.86 -23.10 8.84
N PHE A 578 -5.09 -23.83 8.04
CA PHE A 578 -5.42 -24.05 6.62
C PHE A 578 -6.72 -24.86 6.47
N HIS A 579 -6.90 -25.94 7.22
CA HIS A 579 -8.14 -26.71 7.21
C HIS A 579 -9.34 -25.89 7.70
N GLU A 580 -9.14 -25.07 8.74
CA GLU A 580 -10.18 -24.15 9.21
C GLU A 580 -10.58 -23.13 8.11
N MET A 581 -9.61 -22.58 7.37
CA MET A 581 -9.83 -21.68 6.26
C MET A 581 -10.69 -22.32 5.15
N ILE A 582 -10.41 -23.59 4.81
CA ILE A 582 -11.21 -24.34 3.82
C ILE A 582 -12.63 -24.56 4.31
N ASN A 583 -12.81 -24.99 5.58
CA ASN A 583 -14.12 -25.26 6.19
C ASN A 583 -14.99 -24.00 6.23
N LEU A 584 -14.40 -22.81 6.32
CA LEU A 584 -15.12 -21.54 6.31
C LEU A 584 -15.32 -20.98 4.89
N ASN A 585 -14.94 -21.72 3.85
CA ASN A 585 -15.01 -21.31 2.45
C ASN A 585 -14.34 -19.95 2.16
N VAL A 586 -13.22 -19.64 2.85
CA VAL A 586 -12.44 -18.44 2.58
C VAL A 586 -11.61 -18.67 1.31
N PRO A 587 -11.62 -17.74 0.32
CA PRO A 587 -10.90 -17.92 -0.94
C PRO A 587 -9.39 -18.03 -0.69
N LEU A 588 -8.77 -19.02 -1.34
CA LEU A 588 -7.33 -19.25 -1.28
C LEU A 588 -6.61 -18.23 -2.18
N THR A 589 -5.65 -17.54 -1.62
CA THR A 589 -4.77 -16.62 -2.34
C THR A 589 -3.46 -17.28 -2.70
N LYS A 590 -2.72 -16.68 -3.62
CA LYS A 590 -1.39 -17.14 -4.03
C LYS A 590 -0.45 -17.34 -2.83
N GLU A 591 -0.48 -16.40 -1.88
CA GLU A 591 0.37 -16.41 -0.68
C GLU A 591 0.02 -17.59 0.25
N VAL A 592 -1.27 -17.94 0.37
CA VAL A 592 -1.71 -19.10 1.15
C VAL A 592 -1.24 -20.39 0.50
N TYR A 593 -1.43 -20.53 -0.83
CA TYR A 593 -0.90 -21.70 -1.55
C TYR A 593 0.60 -21.87 -1.34
N SER A 594 1.38 -20.78 -1.52
CA SER A 594 2.83 -20.79 -1.32
C SER A 594 3.21 -21.19 0.11
N ALA A 595 2.55 -20.61 1.13
CA ALA A 595 2.84 -20.93 2.53
C ALA A 595 2.49 -22.37 2.90
N VAL A 596 1.38 -22.90 2.40
CA VAL A 596 0.96 -24.30 2.63
C VAL A 596 1.88 -25.29 1.92
N ILE A 597 2.26 -25.02 0.67
CA ILE A 597 3.23 -25.84 -0.08
C ILE A 597 4.56 -25.87 0.65
N CYS A 598 5.04 -24.71 1.13
CA CYS A 598 6.24 -24.63 1.97
C CYS A 598 6.13 -25.49 3.24
N THR A 599 4.95 -25.47 3.89
CA THR A 599 4.69 -26.23 5.12
C THR A 599 4.73 -27.73 4.86
N TYR A 600 4.01 -28.22 3.82
CA TYR A 600 4.04 -29.63 3.43
C TYR A 600 5.43 -30.09 3.02
N SER A 601 6.17 -29.24 2.25
CA SER A 601 7.55 -29.50 1.86
C SER A 601 8.47 -29.71 3.07
N ARG A 602 8.32 -28.90 4.11
CA ARG A 602 9.12 -29.03 5.35
C ARG A 602 8.74 -30.23 6.20
N GLN A 603 7.48 -30.67 6.15
CA GLN A 603 7.04 -31.90 6.82
C GLN A 603 7.39 -33.18 6.04
N GLY A 604 7.90 -33.05 4.82
CA GLY A 604 8.20 -34.21 3.96
C GLY A 604 6.95 -34.84 3.32
N GLN A 605 5.81 -34.17 3.34
CA GLN A 605 4.56 -34.63 2.73
C GLN A 605 4.52 -34.24 1.26
N LEU A 606 5.26 -34.96 0.42
CA LEU A 606 5.43 -34.62 -1.00
C LEU A 606 4.11 -34.68 -1.78
N THR A 607 3.27 -35.70 -1.54
CA THR A 607 2.01 -35.95 -2.26
C THR A 607 1.02 -34.81 -2.07
N GLU A 608 0.91 -34.31 -0.85
CA GLU A 608 0.06 -33.16 -0.47
C GLU A 608 0.60 -31.86 -1.07
N ALA A 609 1.94 -31.69 -1.08
CA ALA A 609 2.56 -30.52 -1.73
C ALA A 609 2.30 -30.52 -3.23
N GLU A 610 2.45 -31.67 -3.94
CA GLU A 610 2.13 -31.81 -5.37
C GLU A 610 0.65 -31.53 -5.66
N THR A 611 -0.27 -32.03 -4.83
CA THR A 611 -1.71 -31.77 -5.01
C THR A 611 -2.04 -30.29 -4.84
N MET A 612 -1.44 -29.61 -3.86
CA MET A 612 -1.65 -28.18 -3.65
C MET A 612 -1.02 -27.33 -4.74
N PHE A 613 0.14 -27.72 -5.26
CA PHE A 613 0.78 -27.05 -6.38
C PHE A 613 -0.05 -27.17 -7.67
N SER A 614 -0.62 -28.35 -7.92
CA SER A 614 -1.55 -28.57 -9.05
C SER A 614 -2.84 -27.75 -8.90
N LYS A 615 -3.43 -27.70 -7.70
CA LYS A 615 -4.61 -26.88 -7.40
C LYS A 615 -4.33 -25.39 -7.60
N MET A 616 -3.15 -24.91 -7.21
CA MET A 616 -2.71 -23.53 -7.42
C MET A 616 -2.72 -23.16 -8.91
N LYS A 617 -2.17 -24.03 -9.77
CA LYS A 617 -2.17 -23.85 -11.22
C LYS A 617 -3.58 -23.87 -11.82
N LEU A 618 -4.42 -24.83 -11.41
CA LEU A 618 -5.81 -24.94 -11.86
C LEU A 618 -6.67 -23.72 -11.45
N ALA A 619 -6.37 -23.13 -10.30
CA ALA A 619 -6.99 -21.89 -9.85
C ALA A 619 -6.52 -20.64 -10.60
N GLY A 620 -5.64 -20.77 -11.60
CA GLY A 620 -5.07 -19.67 -12.37
C GLY A 620 -4.05 -18.82 -11.58
N CYS A 621 -3.60 -19.29 -10.41
CA CYS A 621 -2.57 -18.61 -9.64
C CYS A 621 -1.19 -19.04 -10.14
N SER A 622 -0.43 -18.14 -10.79
CA SER A 622 0.93 -18.41 -11.22
C SER A 622 1.87 -18.62 -10.02
N PRO A 623 2.58 -19.78 -9.93
CA PRO A 623 3.56 -20.00 -8.88
C PRO A 623 4.68 -18.94 -8.92
N ASP A 624 5.20 -18.57 -7.77
CA ASP A 624 6.33 -17.65 -7.62
C ASP A 624 7.65 -18.39 -7.34
N VAL A 625 8.74 -17.65 -7.28
CA VAL A 625 10.07 -18.16 -6.96
C VAL A 625 10.06 -19.00 -5.67
N VAL A 626 9.35 -18.52 -4.65
CA VAL A 626 9.28 -19.18 -3.33
C VAL A 626 8.58 -20.53 -3.45
N THR A 627 7.48 -20.60 -4.19
CA THR A 627 6.71 -21.82 -4.41
C THR A 627 7.52 -22.86 -5.20
N TYR A 628 8.16 -22.44 -6.30
CA TYR A 628 9.04 -23.32 -7.07
C TYR A 628 10.20 -23.86 -6.24
N THR A 629 10.85 -22.97 -5.47
CA THR A 629 11.96 -23.34 -4.58
C THR A 629 11.51 -24.34 -3.51
N ALA A 630 10.34 -24.12 -2.91
CA ALA A 630 9.78 -25.05 -1.91
C ALA A 630 9.50 -26.42 -2.50
N MET A 631 8.97 -26.50 -3.72
CA MET A 631 8.74 -27.78 -4.42
C MET A 631 10.06 -28.48 -4.80
N ILE A 632 11.07 -27.72 -5.24
CA ILE A 632 12.43 -28.27 -5.49
C ILE A 632 13.00 -28.85 -4.19
N HIS A 633 12.82 -28.16 -3.05
CA HIS A 633 13.23 -28.69 -1.75
C HIS A 633 12.46 -29.96 -1.34
N ALA A 634 11.15 -30.04 -1.65
CA ALA A 634 10.34 -31.23 -1.40
C ALA A 634 10.84 -32.42 -2.21
N TYR A 635 11.10 -32.21 -3.50
CA TYR A 635 11.68 -33.28 -4.36
C TYR A 635 13.11 -33.68 -3.94
N ASN A 636 13.89 -32.69 -3.46
CA ASN A 636 15.23 -32.97 -2.93
C ASN A 636 15.19 -33.82 -1.66
N ALA A 637 14.19 -33.59 -0.79
CA ALA A 637 13.98 -34.43 0.40
C ALA A 637 13.56 -35.85 0.06
N ALA A 638 12.82 -36.01 -1.05
CA ALA A 638 12.40 -37.31 -1.59
C ALA A 638 13.42 -37.94 -2.57
N GLU A 639 14.62 -37.33 -2.69
CA GLU A 639 15.74 -37.80 -3.59
C GLU A 639 15.35 -37.91 -5.07
N ASN A 640 14.31 -37.20 -5.50
CA ASN A 640 13.83 -37.23 -6.88
C ASN A 640 14.37 -36.01 -7.68
N TRP A 641 15.62 -36.11 -8.09
CA TRP A 641 16.29 -35.04 -8.83
C TRP A 641 15.69 -34.80 -10.24
N GLU A 642 15.08 -35.81 -10.87
CA GLU A 642 14.49 -35.67 -12.21
C GLU A 642 13.29 -34.72 -12.18
N LYS A 643 12.35 -34.94 -11.28
CA LYS A 643 11.20 -34.02 -11.10
C LYS A 643 11.65 -32.64 -10.67
N ALA A 644 12.67 -32.53 -9.80
CA ALA A 644 13.25 -31.24 -9.42
C ALA A 644 13.79 -30.46 -10.64
N TYR A 645 14.44 -31.16 -11.55
CA TYR A 645 14.98 -30.60 -12.79
C TYR A 645 13.86 -30.16 -13.76
N LEU A 646 12.86 -31.01 -13.96
CA LEU A 646 11.69 -30.66 -14.80
C LEU A 646 10.96 -29.39 -14.26
N LEU A 647 10.83 -29.30 -12.95
CA LEU A 647 10.21 -28.13 -12.32
C LEU A 647 11.06 -26.86 -12.49
N PHE A 648 12.38 -26.99 -12.46
CA PHE A 648 13.28 -25.88 -12.73
C PHE A 648 13.18 -25.41 -14.18
N GLN A 649 13.09 -26.32 -15.14
CA GLN A 649 12.83 -25.97 -16.53
C GLN A 649 11.47 -25.29 -16.72
N GLU A 650 10.42 -25.74 -16.02
CA GLU A 650 9.11 -25.07 -16.02
C GLU A 650 9.19 -23.64 -15.47
N MET A 651 9.96 -23.43 -14.40
CA MET A 651 10.21 -22.11 -13.82
C MET A 651 10.87 -21.17 -14.84
N GLU A 652 11.86 -21.67 -15.60
CA GLU A 652 12.54 -20.91 -16.66
C GLU A 652 11.60 -20.57 -17.81
N MET A 653 10.81 -21.55 -18.28
CA MET A 653 9.80 -21.33 -19.34
C MET A 653 8.74 -20.31 -18.95
N SER A 654 8.37 -20.27 -17.68
CA SER A 654 7.42 -19.32 -17.12
C SER A 654 7.99 -17.90 -16.94
N LYS A 655 9.24 -17.66 -17.36
CA LYS A 655 9.97 -16.37 -17.20
C LYS A 655 10.01 -15.85 -15.75
N VAL A 656 9.97 -16.75 -14.79
CA VAL A 656 10.16 -16.40 -13.39
C VAL A 656 11.64 -16.17 -13.15
N ASN A 657 12.00 -15.05 -12.52
CA ASN A 657 13.40 -14.74 -12.24
C ASN A 657 14.07 -15.84 -11.42
N LEU A 658 15.18 -16.35 -11.92
CA LEU A 658 15.96 -17.37 -11.23
C LEU A 658 16.62 -16.78 -9.98
N ASP A 659 16.35 -17.41 -8.84
CA ASP A 659 16.93 -17.03 -7.56
C ASP A 659 18.15 -17.95 -7.26
N PRO A 660 19.24 -17.41 -6.75
CA PRO A 660 20.36 -18.21 -6.27
C PRO A 660 19.97 -19.32 -5.27
N ILE A 661 18.90 -19.12 -4.49
CA ILE A 661 18.40 -20.14 -3.56
C ILE A 661 17.82 -21.35 -4.30
N ALA A 662 17.02 -21.11 -5.36
CA ALA A 662 16.49 -22.18 -6.20
C ALA A 662 17.61 -22.96 -6.89
N CYS A 663 18.62 -22.25 -7.43
CA CYS A 663 19.79 -22.87 -8.07
C CYS A 663 20.59 -23.73 -7.09
N SER A 664 20.84 -23.23 -5.87
CA SER A 664 21.54 -24.01 -4.83
C SER A 664 20.76 -25.26 -4.40
N ALA A 665 19.42 -25.15 -4.30
CA ALA A 665 18.55 -26.28 -3.98
C ALA A 665 18.59 -27.36 -5.08
N LEU A 666 18.58 -26.96 -6.36
CA LEU A 666 18.69 -27.86 -7.49
C LEU A 666 20.08 -28.52 -7.57
N MET A 667 21.16 -27.76 -7.35
CA MET A 667 22.53 -28.30 -7.28
C MET A 667 22.65 -29.38 -6.19
N ARG A 668 22.05 -29.11 -5.02
CA ARG A 668 21.97 -30.11 -3.94
C ARG A 668 21.21 -31.35 -4.35
N SER A 669 20.13 -31.22 -5.12
CA SER A 669 19.35 -32.32 -5.65
C SER A 669 20.21 -33.18 -6.60
N PHE A 670 20.97 -32.55 -7.47
CA PHE A 670 21.89 -33.26 -8.39
C PHE A 670 23.03 -33.98 -7.65
N ASN A 671 23.61 -33.34 -6.64
CA ASN A 671 24.65 -33.99 -5.82
C ASN A 671 24.12 -35.24 -5.10
N LYS A 672 22.93 -35.12 -4.48
CA LYS A 672 22.26 -36.27 -3.84
C LYS A 672 21.84 -37.35 -4.84
N GLY A 673 21.40 -36.97 -6.02
CA GLY A 673 20.98 -37.86 -7.09
C GLY A 673 22.15 -38.50 -7.89
N GLY A 674 23.39 -38.31 -7.45
CA GLY A 674 24.57 -38.88 -8.10
C GLY A 674 24.88 -38.28 -9.49
N GLN A 675 24.47 -37.05 -9.75
CA GLN A 675 24.67 -36.33 -11.02
C GLN A 675 25.55 -35.06 -10.86
N PRO A 676 26.78 -35.19 -10.34
CA PRO A 676 27.63 -34.02 -10.04
C PRO A 676 28.05 -33.25 -11.31
N SER A 677 28.08 -33.87 -12.49
CA SER A 677 28.37 -33.18 -13.74
C SER A 677 27.31 -32.10 -14.08
N LYS A 678 26.05 -32.36 -13.77
CA LYS A 678 24.96 -31.39 -13.99
C LYS A 678 25.07 -30.17 -13.09
N VAL A 679 25.70 -30.32 -11.93
CA VAL A 679 25.95 -29.17 -11.02
C VAL A 679 26.93 -28.19 -11.68
N LEU A 680 27.97 -28.68 -12.33
CA LEU A 680 28.96 -27.81 -12.99
C LEU A 680 28.37 -27.15 -14.23
N ILE A 681 27.55 -27.86 -15.02
CA ILE A 681 26.82 -27.28 -16.15
C ILE A 681 25.88 -26.17 -15.69
N LEU A 682 25.15 -26.36 -14.57
CA LEU A 682 24.29 -25.33 -14.00
C LEU A 682 25.10 -24.15 -13.50
N GLY A 683 26.31 -24.38 -12.96
CA GLY A 683 27.22 -23.29 -12.55
C GLY A 683 27.69 -22.45 -13.73
N GLU A 684 28.03 -23.07 -14.86
CA GLU A 684 28.37 -22.35 -16.11
C GLU A 684 27.19 -21.56 -16.65
N TYR A 685 25.99 -22.12 -16.65
CA TYR A 685 24.76 -21.46 -17.03
C TYR A 685 24.49 -20.22 -16.16
N MET A 686 24.68 -20.31 -14.85
CA MET A 686 24.55 -19.16 -13.93
C MET A 686 25.55 -18.06 -14.26
N LYS A 687 26.78 -18.43 -14.64
CA LYS A 687 27.82 -17.48 -15.06
C LYS A 687 27.44 -16.75 -16.34
N GLU A 688 26.91 -17.47 -17.34
CA GLU A 688 26.42 -16.85 -18.58
C GLU A 688 25.28 -15.88 -18.36
N LYS A 689 24.38 -16.17 -17.40
CA LYS A 689 23.24 -15.32 -17.04
C LYS A 689 23.61 -14.20 -16.04
N ASN A 690 24.89 -14.07 -15.66
CA ASN A 690 25.38 -13.10 -14.66
C ASN A 690 24.63 -13.18 -13.32
N LEU A 691 24.23 -14.38 -12.89
CA LEU A 691 23.58 -14.58 -11.60
C LEU A 691 24.65 -14.57 -10.49
N PRO A 692 24.33 -13.97 -9.32
CA PRO A 692 25.28 -13.91 -8.21
C PRO A 692 25.52 -15.28 -7.59
N PHE A 693 26.77 -15.60 -7.32
CA PHE A 693 27.16 -16.80 -6.60
C PHE A 693 27.13 -16.52 -5.10
N ASN A 694 26.41 -17.34 -4.35
CA ASN A 694 26.44 -17.33 -2.90
C ASN A 694 27.25 -18.52 -2.35
N ASP A 695 27.56 -18.49 -1.06
CA ASP A 695 28.34 -19.54 -0.39
C ASP A 695 27.71 -20.92 -0.54
N ALA A 696 26.38 -21.01 -0.55
CA ALA A 696 25.68 -22.29 -0.71
C ALA A 696 25.88 -22.91 -2.10
N ILE A 697 25.84 -22.10 -3.16
CA ILE A 697 26.12 -22.53 -4.53
C ILE A 697 27.57 -23.01 -4.65
N LEU A 698 28.52 -22.22 -4.16
CA LEU A 698 29.93 -22.54 -4.21
C LEU A 698 30.23 -23.83 -3.43
N PHE A 699 29.55 -24.03 -2.29
CA PHE A 699 29.66 -25.25 -1.50
C PHE A 699 29.15 -26.49 -2.26
N GLU A 700 27.99 -26.41 -2.93
CA GLU A 700 27.46 -27.53 -3.73
C GLU A 700 28.32 -27.80 -4.96
N MET A 701 28.85 -26.77 -5.60
CA MET A 701 29.81 -26.95 -6.73
C MET A 701 31.12 -27.58 -6.28
N LEU A 702 31.69 -27.18 -5.13
CA LEU A 702 32.89 -27.82 -4.56
C LEU A 702 32.62 -29.27 -4.19
N SER A 703 31.43 -29.58 -3.66
CA SER A 703 31.02 -30.95 -3.39
C SER A 703 31.02 -31.77 -4.67
N ALA A 704 30.47 -31.25 -5.78
CA ALA A 704 30.48 -31.87 -7.08
C ALA A 704 31.90 -32.07 -7.63
N CYS A 705 32.78 -31.06 -7.53
CA CYS A 705 34.21 -31.16 -7.89
C CYS A 705 34.91 -32.24 -7.07
N SER A 706 34.60 -32.37 -5.78
CA SER A 706 35.15 -33.40 -4.91
C SER A 706 34.77 -34.81 -5.36
N ILE A 707 33.52 -35.01 -5.78
CA ILE A 707 33.01 -36.28 -6.30
C ILE A 707 33.69 -36.64 -7.65
N LEU A 708 33.76 -35.65 -8.56
CA LEU A 708 34.36 -35.79 -9.90
C LEU A 708 35.90 -35.75 -9.90
N ARG A 709 36.51 -35.42 -8.78
CA ARG A 709 37.95 -35.18 -8.65
C ARG A 709 38.49 -34.09 -9.60
N ASP A 710 37.66 -33.13 -9.97
CA ASP A 710 38.03 -32.04 -10.88
C ASP A 710 38.59 -30.85 -10.11
N TRP A 711 39.92 -30.88 -9.97
CA TRP A 711 40.66 -29.81 -9.30
C TRP A 711 40.82 -28.53 -10.13
N ARG A 712 40.62 -28.62 -11.50
CA ARG A 712 40.76 -27.45 -12.39
C ARG A 712 39.62 -26.47 -12.15
N THR A 713 38.38 -26.96 -12.16
CA THR A 713 37.22 -26.12 -11.84
C THR A 713 37.25 -25.58 -10.38
N ALA A 714 37.78 -26.35 -9.45
CA ALA A 714 37.95 -25.85 -8.07
C ALA A 714 38.96 -24.68 -7.97
N ILE A 715 40.01 -24.67 -8.79
CA ILE A 715 40.94 -23.52 -8.84
C ILE A 715 40.26 -22.28 -9.47
N THR A 716 39.45 -22.46 -10.52
CA THR A 716 38.67 -21.33 -11.10
C THR A 716 37.67 -20.77 -10.10
N MET A 717 37.04 -21.62 -9.28
CA MET A 717 36.15 -21.19 -8.19
C MET A 717 36.90 -20.42 -7.09
N ALA A 718 38.13 -20.82 -6.76
CA ALA A 718 38.95 -20.05 -5.84
C ALA A 718 39.12 -18.60 -6.33
N GLY A 719 39.30 -18.38 -7.64
CA GLY A 719 39.37 -17.07 -8.25
C GLY A 719 38.04 -16.27 -8.15
N LEU A 720 36.89 -16.95 -8.12
CA LEU A 720 35.57 -16.31 -7.91
C LEU A 720 35.37 -15.88 -6.45
N ILE A 721 35.95 -16.61 -5.50
CA ILE A 721 35.87 -16.32 -4.06
C ILE A 721 36.88 -15.23 -3.66
N GLU A 722 37.98 -15.06 -4.37
CA GLU A 722 39.05 -14.10 -4.03
C GLU A 722 38.55 -12.66 -3.75
N PRO A 723 37.60 -12.07 -4.48
CA PRO A 723 37.10 -10.72 -4.18
C PRO A 723 36.31 -10.62 -2.86
N SER A 724 35.75 -11.74 -2.39
CA SER A 724 34.88 -11.83 -1.20
C SER A 724 35.48 -12.66 -0.07
N LEU A 725 36.79 -12.86 -0.02
CA LEU A 725 37.50 -13.68 0.99
C LEU A 725 37.17 -13.27 2.43
N SER A 726 37.03 -11.96 2.69
CA SER A 726 36.71 -11.43 4.03
C SER A 726 35.27 -11.75 4.50
N THR A 727 34.36 -12.02 3.57
CA THR A 727 32.92 -12.26 3.86
C THR A 727 32.51 -13.71 3.63
N ALA A 728 33.34 -14.53 2.99
CA ALA A 728 33.06 -15.94 2.71
C ALA A 728 32.98 -16.77 4.00
N SER A 729 32.09 -17.75 4.04
CA SER A 729 31.95 -18.61 5.20
C SER A 729 33.22 -19.47 5.43
N VAL A 730 33.65 -19.58 6.69
CA VAL A 730 34.81 -20.38 7.09
C VAL A 730 34.65 -21.85 6.66
N GLY A 731 33.41 -22.36 6.65
CA GLY A 731 33.12 -23.73 6.20
C GLY A 731 33.44 -23.97 4.72
N LEU A 732 33.08 -23.02 3.84
CA LEU A 732 33.40 -23.08 2.40
C LEU A 732 34.93 -23.05 2.16
N LEU A 733 35.60 -22.14 2.85
CA LEU A 733 37.06 -21.97 2.74
C LEU A 733 37.80 -23.25 3.19
N ASN A 734 37.38 -23.84 4.30
CA ASN A 734 37.96 -25.09 4.81
C ASN A 734 37.74 -26.25 3.83
N GLN A 735 36.55 -26.34 3.23
CA GLN A 735 36.27 -27.37 2.24
C GLN A 735 37.13 -27.21 0.99
N LEU A 736 37.29 -25.97 0.50
CA LEU A 736 38.16 -25.68 -0.65
C LEU A 736 39.64 -26.03 -0.36
N LEU A 737 40.17 -25.61 0.78
CA LEU A 737 41.51 -25.95 1.23
C LEU A 737 41.71 -27.46 1.39
N HIS A 738 40.70 -28.14 1.96
CA HIS A 738 40.75 -29.61 2.10
C HIS A 738 40.79 -30.31 0.76
N PHE A 739 39.93 -29.90 -0.19
CA PHE A 739 39.87 -30.47 -1.50
C PHE A 739 41.14 -30.26 -2.31
N LEU A 740 41.68 -29.03 -2.36
CA LEU A 740 42.93 -28.70 -3.03
C LEU A 740 44.12 -29.51 -2.44
N GLY A 741 44.17 -29.60 -1.11
CA GLY A 741 45.20 -30.39 -0.43
C GLY A 741 45.12 -31.89 -0.75
N LYS A 742 43.93 -32.49 -0.68
CA LYS A 742 43.67 -33.91 -0.98
C LYS A 742 43.91 -34.23 -2.45
N SER A 743 43.73 -33.28 -3.36
CA SER A 743 44.03 -33.43 -4.80
C SER A 743 45.51 -33.24 -5.13
N GLY A 744 46.40 -33.13 -4.11
CA GLY A 744 47.86 -32.97 -4.28
C GLY A 744 48.30 -31.61 -4.78
N LYS A 745 47.39 -30.63 -4.87
CA LYS A 745 47.65 -29.22 -5.32
C LYS A 745 48.03 -28.32 -4.15
N THR A 746 49.06 -28.71 -3.40
CA THR A 746 49.48 -28.02 -2.19
C THR A 746 49.94 -26.57 -2.41
N GLU A 747 50.51 -26.26 -3.60
CA GLU A 747 50.90 -24.88 -3.92
C GLU A 747 49.69 -23.96 -4.07
N ALA A 748 48.62 -24.44 -4.76
CA ALA A 748 47.38 -23.70 -4.91
C ALA A 748 46.67 -23.48 -3.54
N MET A 749 46.66 -24.56 -2.71
CA MET A 749 46.14 -24.50 -1.35
C MET A 749 46.90 -23.42 -0.50
N MET A 750 48.23 -23.43 -0.57
CA MET A 750 49.05 -22.46 0.18
C MET A 750 48.85 -21.03 -0.34
N LYS A 751 48.79 -20.82 -1.67
CA LYS A 751 48.50 -19.50 -2.23
C LYS A 751 47.17 -18.95 -1.73
N LEU A 752 46.14 -19.77 -1.69
CA LEU A 752 44.84 -19.35 -1.13
C LEU A 752 44.91 -19.07 0.36
N PHE A 753 45.65 -19.91 1.12
CA PHE A 753 45.82 -19.71 2.55
C PHE A 753 46.59 -18.42 2.85
N TYR A 754 47.65 -18.08 2.09
CA TYR A 754 48.35 -16.79 2.22
C TYR A 754 47.44 -15.58 1.95
N LYS A 755 46.60 -15.69 0.91
CA LYS A 755 45.63 -14.64 0.59
C LYS A 755 44.58 -14.45 1.70
N LEU A 756 44.12 -15.56 2.33
CA LEU A 756 43.23 -15.54 3.47
C LEU A 756 43.86 -14.77 4.67
N LEU A 757 45.10 -15.09 5.02
CA LEU A 757 45.81 -14.38 6.08
C LEU A 757 45.98 -12.89 5.75
N ALA A 758 46.31 -12.55 4.49
CA ALA A 758 46.50 -11.17 4.04
C ALA A 758 45.19 -10.36 3.99
N SER A 759 44.02 -11.02 3.77
CA SER A 759 42.73 -10.36 3.67
C SER A 759 42.08 -10.02 5.02
N GLY A 760 42.68 -10.46 6.14
CA GLY A 760 42.11 -10.30 7.48
C GLY A 760 40.86 -11.15 7.74
N ALA A 761 40.64 -12.18 6.94
CA ALA A 761 39.54 -13.13 7.17
C ALA A 761 39.74 -13.88 8.50
N GLU A 762 38.63 -14.21 9.17
CA GLU A 762 38.67 -15.01 10.41
C GLU A 762 39.13 -16.45 10.09
N VAL A 763 40.39 -16.76 10.47
CA VAL A 763 40.95 -18.10 10.34
C VAL A 763 40.79 -18.81 11.68
N ASN A 764 39.98 -19.88 11.70
CA ASN A 764 39.76 -20.63 12.92
C ASN A 764 40.74 -21.81 13.07
N PHE A 765 40.74 -22.44 14.25
CA PHE A 765 41.55 -23.62 14.56
C PHE A 765 41.36 -24.79 13.54
N SER A 766 40.14 -24.97 13.04
CA SER A 766 39.82 -25.99 12.03
C SER A 766 40.51 -25.77 10.68
N THR A 767 40.68 -24.49 10.29
CA THR A 767 41.38 -24.10 9.05
C THR A 767 42.84 -24.48 9.13
N TYR A 768 43.50 -24.16 10.23
CA TYR A 768 44.91 -24.56 10.44
C TYR A 768 45.08 -26.08 10.42
N ILE A 769 44.21 -26.83 11.13
CA ILE A 769 44.23 -28.31 11.10
C ILE A 769 44.11 -28.84 9.68
N THR A 770 43.21 -28.28 8.89
CA THR A 770 42.97 -28.74 7.51
C THR A 770 44.22 -28.52 6.65
N VAL A 771 44.86 -27.37 6.74
CA VAL A 771 46.07 -27.06 5.99
C VAL A 771 47.21 -27.96 6.44
N LEU A 772 47.46 -28.08 7.76
CA LEU A 772 48.52 -28.88 8.36
C LEU A 772 48.38 -30.39 7.97
N LYS A 773 47.19 -30.97 8.07
CA LYS A 773 46.95 -32.38 7.68
C LYS A 773 47.28 -32.61 6.20
N ASN A 774 46.90 -31.70 5.30
CA ASN A 774 47.18 -31.84 3.89
C ASN A 774 48.67 -31.62 3.55
N LEU A 775 49.36 -30.72 4.25
CA LEU A 775 50.79 -30.55 4.09
C LEU A 775 51.56 -31.78 4.55
N LEU A 776 51.15 -32.38 5.66
CA LEU A 776 51.76 -33.64 6.15
C LEU A 776 51.54 -34.78 5.18
N ALA A 777 50.32 -34.96 4.67
CA ALA A 777 49.99 -35.99 3.67
C ALA A 777 50.81 -35.83 2.37
N ALA A 778 51.12 -34.59 2.00
CA ALA A 778 51.97 -34.27 0.85
C ALA A 778 53.48 -34.29 1.11
N GLY A 779 53.91 -34.58 2.33
CA GLY A 779 55.33 -34.64 2.70
C GLY A 779 56.01 -33.29 2.82
N ASN A 780 55.25 -32.19 2.83
CA ASN A 780 55.81 -30.83 2.80
C ASN A 780 56.01 -30.26 4.23
N TRP A 781 56.97 -30.88 4.96
CA TRP A 781 57.22 -30.57 6.35
C TRP A 781 57.75 -29.16 6.58
N ARG A 782 58.43 -28.52 5.60
CA ARG A 782 58.95 -27.15 5.74
C ARG A 782 57.80 -26.15 5.88
N LYS A 783 56.79 -26.22 5.00
CA LYS A 783 55.59 -25.41 5.06
C LYS A 783 54.73 -25.75 6.26
N TYR A 784 54.75 -26.96 6.75
CA TYR A 784 54.03 -27.37 7.96
C TYR A 784 54.53 -26.58 9.18
N ILE A 785 55.86 -26.46 9.35
CA ILE A 785 56.46 -25.70 10.45
C ILE A 785 56.14 -24.21 10.34
N GLU A 786 56.22 -23.66 9.13
CA GLU A 786 55.88 -22.29 8.83
C GLU A 786 54.42 -21.97 9.22
N VAL A 787 53.45 -22.82 8.91
CA VAL A 787 52.06 -22.70 9.32
C VAL A 787 51.90 -22.81 10.84
N LEU A 788 52.65 -23.64 11.52
CA LEU A 788 52.66 -23.67 12.99
C LEU A 788 53.18 -22.40 13.62
N GLU A 789 54.21 -21.76 13.01
CA GLU A 789 54.71 -20.45 13.43
C GLU A 789 53.62 -19.37 13.34
N TRP A 790 52.96 -19.28 12.17
CA TRP A 790 51.88 -18.33 11.98
C TRP A 790 50.65 -18.58 12.86
N MET A 791 50.35 -19.86 13.15
CA MET A 791 49.29 -20.20 14.09
C MET A 791 49.54 -19.62 15.49
N LYS A 792 50.81 -19.65 15.94
CA LYS A 792 51.28 -19.08 17.19
C LYS A 792 51.22 -17.55 17.17
N ASP A 793 51.71 -16.95 16.09
CA ASP A 793 51.74 -15.49 15.92
C ASP A 793 50.32 -14.90 15.92
N ALA A 794 49.33 -15.70 15.38
CA ALA A 794 47.92 -15.37 15.43
C ALA A 794 47.25 -15.62 16.82
N GLY A 795 48.02 -16.02 17.83
CA GLY A 795 47.52 -16.30 19.19
C GLY A 795 46.75 -17.63 19.33
N VAL A 796 46.76 -18.47 18.31
CA VAL A 796 46.08 -19.79 18.33
C VAL A 796 47.08 -20.84 18.75
N GLN A 797 46.89 -21.43 19.92
CA GLN A 797 47.85 -22.43 20.46
C GLN A 797 47.76 -23.77 19.69
N PRO A 798 48.89 -24.26 19.13
CA PRO A 798 48.95 -25.57 18.50
C PRO A 798 48.71 -26.70 19.50
N SER A 799 47.94 -27.73 19.15
CA SER A 799 47.72 -28.86 20.03
C SER A 799 48.93 -29.77 20.09
N SER A 800 49.13 -30.51 21.22
CA SER A 800 50.18 -31.51 21.39
C SER A 800 50.16 -32.55 20.29
N ARG A 801 49.00 -32.86 19.71
CA ARG A 801 48.88 -33.80 18.60
C ARG A 801 49.54 -33.30 17.28
N MET A 802 49.48 -31.97 17.02
CA MET A 802 50.13 -31.40 15.81
C MET A 802 51.65 -31.56 15.90
N TYR A 803 52.22 -31.36 17.08
CA TYR A 803 53.64 -31.63 17.30
C TYR A 803 53.98 -33.10 17.19
N TYR A 804 53.13 -33.98 17.72
CA TYR A 804 53.32 -35.44 17.59
C TYR A 804 53.26 -35.88 16.13
N ASP A 805 52.31 -35.39 15.36
CA ASP A 805 52.14 -35.72 13.95
C ASP A 805 53.37 -35.37 13.11
N ILE A 806 53.98 -34.20 13.31
CA ILE A 806 55.22 -33.82 12.60
C ILE A 806 56.41 -34.64 13.05
N PHE A 807 56.56 -34.99 14.38
CA PHE A 807 57.61 -35.84 14.88
C PHE A 807 57.50 -37.27 14.37
N SER A 808 56.28 -37.81 14.34
CA SER A 808 56.03 -39.15 13.78
C SER A 808 56.32 -39.24 12.27
N PHE A 809 56.03 -38.12 11.55
CA PHE A 809 56.40 -37.98 10.15
C PHE A 809 57.93 -37.94 9.99
N ALA A 810 58.63 -37.18 10.77
CA ALA A 810 60.09 -37.10 10.78
C ALA A 810 60.73 -38.44 11.00
N GLN A 811 60.21 -39.28 11.92
CA GLN A 811 60.70 -40.63 12.19
C GLN A 811 60.46 -41.61 11.04
N ARG A 812 59.37 -41.46 10.29
CA ARG A 812 58.95 -42.42 9.23
C ARG A 812 59.50 -42.08 7.86
N SER A 813 59.63 -40.80 7.50
CA SER A 813 59.78 -40.34 6.12
C SER A 813 61.02 -39.46 5.86
N ALA A 814 61.64 -38.87 6.85
CA ALA A 814 62.74 -37.92 6.70
C ALA A 814 64.07 -38.65 6.86
N GLY A 815 65.03 -38.43 5.96
CA GLY A 815 66.44 -38.86 6.18
C GLY A 815 67.01 -38.21 7.46
N ALA A 816 68.08 -38.80 8.04
CA ALA A 816 68.59 -38.39 9.34
C ALA A 816 68.87 -36.89 9.50
N GLU A 817 69.33 -36.19 8.45
CA GLU A 817 69.59 -34.76 8.46
C GLU A 817 68.30 -33.92 8.51
N HIS A 818 67.29 -34.34 7.78
CA HIS A 818 65.97 -33.64 7.77
C HIS A 818 65.19 -33.83 9.09
N ALA A 819 65.30 -35.03 9.69
CA ALA A 819 64.74 -35.32 11.00
C ALA A 819 65.42 -34.45 12.10
N ALA A 820 66.73 -34.30 12.11
CA ALA A 820 67.44 -33.44 13.03
C ALA A 820 67.03 -31.95 12.88
N SER A 821 66.85 -31.46 11.63
CA SER A 821 66.37 -30.10 11.34
C SER A 821 64.93 -29.85 11.84
N ILE A 822 64.01 -30.81 11.67
CA ILE A 822 62.62 -30.77 12.17
C ILE A 822 62.59 -30.72 13.70
N TYR A 823 63.39 -31.60 14.37
CA TYR A 823 63.47 -31.65 15.81
C TYR A 823 64.01 -30.35 16.40
N HIS A 824 65.02 -29.76 15.78
CA HIS A 824 65.59 -28.50 16.24
C HIS A 824 64.62 -27.33 16.14
N ARG A 825 63.99 -27.17 14.95
CA ARG A 825 62.99 -26.06 14.72
C ARG A 825 61.69 -26.20 15.53
N VAL A 826 61.14 -27.40 15.66
CA VAL A 826 59.94 -27.64 16.46
C VAL A 826 60.26 -27.59 17.96
N GLY A 827 61.47 -27.99 18.38
CA GLY A 827 61.94 -27.81 19.74
C GLY A 827 62.00 -26.34 20.17
N LEU A 828 62.59 -25.47 19.34
CA LEU A 828 62.60 -24.01 19.58
C LEU A 828 61.15 -23.41 19.62
N LEU A 829 60.20 -23.95 18.86
CA LEU A 829 58.82 -23.54 18.92
C LEU A 829 58.13 -24.02 20.23
N LYS A 830 58.52 -25.16 20.78
CA LYS A 830 57.97 -25.69 22.04
C LYS A 830 58.52 -24.94 23.27
N GLU A 831 59.84 -24.60 23.27
CA GLU A 831 60.45 -23.82 24.33
C GLU A 831 59.97 -22.38 24.47
N LYS A 832 59.61 -21.75 23.38
CA LYS A 832 58.90 -20.43 23.39
C LYS A 832 57.49 -20.50 23.95
N SER A 833 56.96 -21.69 24.27
CA SER A 833 55.62 -21.89 24.87
C SER A 833 55.71 -22.40 26.33
N ALA A 834 56.80 -22.16 27.03
CA ALA A 834 57.09 -22.69 28.36
C ALA A 834 56.25 -22.09 29.49
N ASP A 835 54.89 -22.14 29.36
CA ASP A 835 53.97 -21.97 30.48
C ASP A 835 52.89 -23.06 30.56
N LEU A 836 53.18 -24.25 30.05
CA LEU A 836 52.35 -25.44 30.31
C LEU A 836 53.27 -26.56 30.88
N ALA A 837 53.53 -26.38 32.13
CA ALA A 837 54.08 -27.40 32.99
C ALA A 837 53.06 -28.51 33.18
N LEU A 838 53.58 -29.76 33.12
CA LEU A 838 53.07 -30.95 33.81
C LEU A 838 51.75 -31.57 33.27
N VAL A 839 51.90 -32.47 32.28
CA VAL A 839 51.16 -33.74 32.32
C VAL A 839 52.12 -34.89 32.06
N ASP A 840 52.13 -35.77 33.02
CA ASP A 840 53.02 -36.91 33.18
C ASP A 840 53.14 -37.81 31.96
N ASP A 841 54.40 -38.17 31.72
CA ASP A 841 54.88 -39.30 30.97
C ASP A 841 54.48 -40.62 31.68
N HIS A 842 53.45 -41.27 31.24
CA HIS A 842 53.17 -42.74 31.38
C HIS A 842 51.84 -43.12 30.78
N SER A 843 51.89 -43.51 29.52
CA SER A 843 51.12 -44.59 28.93
C SER A 843 51.14 -44.51 27.38
N ILE A 844 52.25 -45.02 26.84
CA ILE A 844 52.29 -45.28 25.40
C ILE A 844 52.10 -46.80 25.23
N GLN A 845 50.90 -47.23 24.89
CA GLN A 845 50.70 -48.49 24.21
C GLN A 845 50.26 -48.18 22.77
N PRO A 846 50.81 -48.94 21.79
CA PRO A 846 50.53 -48.71 20.37
C PRO A 846 49.13 -49.23 19.97
N LEU A 847 48.21 -48.38 19.64
CA LEU A 847 46.96 -48.79 19.01
C LEU A 847 47.07 -48.63 17.46
N ALA A 848 47.50 -49.73 16.84
CA ALA A 848 47.24 -50.00 15.43
C ALA A 848 45.81 -50.52 15.26
N SER A 849 44.79 -49.65 15.35
CA SER A 849 43.41 -49.97 14.95
C SER A 849 42.52 -48.70 15.03
N SER A 850 42.65 -47.76 14.13
CA SER A 850 41.61 -46.72 13.98
C SER A 850 41.46 -46.17 12.55
N TYR A 851 41.58 -47.06 11.56
CA TYR A 851 41.19 -46.68 10.20
C TYR A 851 39.66 -46.83 9.93
N LYS A 852 38.89 -47.24 10.94
CA LYS A 852 37.41 -47.39 10.81
C LYS A 852 36.58 -46.34 11.54
N ALA A 853 37.22 -45.40 12.28
CA ALA A 853 36.45 -44.42 13.09
C ALA A 853 36.11 -43.13 12.35
N ASN A 854 36.63 -42.87 11.16
CA ASN A 854 36.33 -41.60 10.44
C ASN A 854 35.13 -41.69 9.47
N GLU A 855 34.54 -42.88 9.27
CA GLU A 855 33.25 -42.97 8.55
C GLU A 855 32.01 -42.69 9.44
N VAL A 856 32.16 -42.84 10.75
CA VAL A 856 31.08 -42.63 11.73
C VAL A 856 30.91 -41.15 12.11
N LEU A 857 31.95 -40.31 11.96
CA LEU A 857 31.89 -38.89 12.33
C LEU A 857 31.24 -37.99 11.28
N MET A 858 31.08 -38.46 10.04
CA MET A 858 30.38 -37.70 8.97
C MET A 858 28.88 -37.99 8.95
N THR A 859 28.40 -39.04 9.65
CA THR A 859 26.98 -39.38 9.73
C THR A 859 26.28 -38.82 10.96
N THR A 860 27.02 -38.24 11.95
CA THR A 860 26.45 -37.73 13.21
C THR A 860 26.22 -36.21 13.24
N LEU A 861 26.52 -35.48 12.16
CA LEU A 861 26.25 -34.05 12.06
C LEU A 861 24.92 -33.69 11.35
N SER A 862 24.06 -34.71 11.11
CA SER A 862 22.77 -34.47 10.43
C SER A 862 21.52 -34.50 11.32
N HIS A 863 21.64 -34.64 12.66
CA HIS A 863 20.44 -34.56 13.52
C HIS A 863 20.80 -34.05 14.93
N PRO A 864 20.30 -32.85 15.30
CA PRO A 864 20.04 -32.58 16.70
C PRO A 864 18.61 -33.04 17.00
N LYS A 865 18.46 -34.25 17.57
CA LYS A 865 17.21 -34.60 18.24
C LYS A 865 17.49 -35.03 19.68
N ASP A 866 16.78 -34.32 20.56
CA ASP A 866 16.26 -34.77 21.84
C ASP A 866 17.25 -35.34 22.89
N GLN A 867 17.60 -34.45 23.82
CA GLN A 867 17.62 -34.83 25.21
C GLN A 867 17.64 -33.57 26.11
N ALA A 868 16.48 -33.15 26.51
CA ALA A 868 16.29 -32.39 27.73
C ALA A 868 14.95 -32.82 28.32
N CYS A 869 14.99 -33.83 29.14
CA CYS A 869 14.02 -34.09 30.17
C CYS A 869 14.63 -35.09 31.15
N ARG A 870 15.35 -34.58 32.17
CA ARG A 870 15.25 -34.89 33.59
C ARG A 870 16.00 -33.89 34.41
#